data_a6bbd2bad4ef9740343dc54d1eb5a049
#
_entry.id   a6bbd2bad4ef9740343dc54d1eb5a049
#
_cell.length_a   1.000
_cell.length_b   1.000
_cell.length_c   1.000
_cell.angle_alpha   90.00
_cell.angle_beta   90.00
_cell.angle_gamma   90.00
#
_symmetry.space_group_name_H-M   'P 1'
#
loop_
_entity.id
_entity.type
_entity.pdbx_description
1 polymer ?
#
loop_
_entity_poly.entity_id
_entity_poly.type
_entity_poly.pdbx_seq_one_letter_code
_entity_poly.pdbx_strand_id
1 'polypeptide(L)'
;MKNAFGKYVVLCGVLCLAVFWTSCQDNLSYYDTPETLKGSIYETLQERGNYSIFLKGVDMAGYAPILQGKGVYTVMAPNDEAFAAYLKNERGVNSIEELSMAELQKLIGFHILYYSFDKTKLVNFRPNEGDGATDEELMVNAGLFYKFRTKSQDAPTIEVVNDTTGLEGSVYHLERFLPVFSYRMFQTKLIDAKYNYEYFYPNSQWTGADGFNVSNASVDEYSIVTSTGYVYLINQVLEPLETIYTELDKNGNYTRFLNFYDEYSYYTKDDALTLDYGNGTDLYQHYHTSPMASIASEWPVSDYTQIASLSSVSYSIFAPTDQAFDEFYVEYFGADGTGYPSEVTWDSIKPQVIQDILLNSVYSSSIVFPEEITRGDIKNTSGMIIDFDVDAVPEENRKVCVNGVLYGCDVLTPPAQYSAVTGPAYQYKKFNNFLVMLGNSDLISTLCSNEMNYIVLFPSDNQMAYNGITFDAVDNRLEINNSNLSSSAQQRTVYAHVVSLDGSTTSLNELPLTGKHVFRTLSPDYRLYWYVKDGKITNSFLFNNLINYTGNATTEADVYCDFEELKYRGENWTNGRCYSYDGTRAQKLFEGSLDNALYANFVPMMYSLRNDETTLFNAFINLLMVGGMIDEESQSIPLMTEGCLMFIPTNNAVKQAIVAGKVPGITSTASADASTADFFAAATVTDLVALQNYLKVYFVPFSTAVISNFPFLGWGEDTEAAGGLITLNSWLEIQNGVMVTEAIHLNVYDNGTTMSVKVAEDGYNGEVEIVGDYDYFPFVFDDGCVHFINGVL
;
A
#
# COMPACT_ATOMS: atom_id res chain seq x y z
N MET A 1 -85.18 38.41 -6.22
CA MET A 1 -83.90 37.76 -6.13
C MET A 1 -82.93 38.26 -5.04
N LYS A 2 -83.22 39.37 -4.33
CA LYS A 2 -82.37 39.89 -3.24
C LYS A 2 -82.58 39.27 -1.86
N ASN A 3 -83.73 38.60 -1.59
CA ASN A 3 -84.02 37.99 -0.29
C ASN A 3 -83.61 36.48 -0.14
N ALA A 4 -83.21 35.82 -1.22
CA ALA A 4 -82.80 34.44 -1.16
C ALA A 4 -81.26 34.34 -0.85
N PHE A 5 -80.42 35.32 -1.40
CA PHE A 5 -79.02 35.35 -1.23
C PHE A 5 -78.59 35.63 0.22
N GLY A 6 -79.34 36.47 0.94
CA GLY A 6 -79.04 36.79 2.36
C GLY A 6 -79.28 35.59 3.31
N LYS A 7 -80.26 34.71 2.99
CA LYS A 7 -80.50 33.51 3.81
C LYS A 7 -79.47 32.40 3.62
N TYR A 8 -78.91 32.27 2.45
CA TYR A 8 -77.81 31.30 2.19
C TYR A 8 -76.47 31.74 2.75
N VAL A 9 -76.18 33.05 2.75
CA VAL A 9 -74.94 33.56 3.38
C VAL A 9 -74.98 33.40 4.89
N VAL A 10 -76.15 33.64 5.55
CA VAL A 10 -76.27 33.42 6.99
C VAL A 10 -76.28 31.93 7.33
N LEU A 11 -76.87 31.07 6.50
CA LEU A 11 -76.83 29.61 6.71
C LEU A 11 -75.44 29.04 6.54
N CYS A 12 -74.69 29.48 5.55
CA CYS A 12 -73.29 29.11 5.37
C CYS A 12 -72.37 29.65 6.51
N GLY A 13 -72.62 30.87 6.97
CA GLY A 13 -71.89 31.44 8.11
C GLY A 13 -72.12 30.69 9.42
N VAL A 14 -73.33 30.21 9.68
CA VAL A 14 -73.69 29.40 10.87
C VAL A 14 -73.11 27.98 10.73
N LEU A 15 -73.16 27.39 9.53
CA LEU A 15 -72.53 26.08 9.29
C LEU A 15 -70.99 26.15 9.45
N CYS A 16 -70.33 27.19 8.95
CA CYS A 16 -68.92 27.38 9.14
C CYS A 16 -68.49 27.60 10.62
N LEU A 17 -69.31 28.34 11.38
CA LEU A 17 -69.08 28.50 12.81
C LEU A 17 -69.33 27.21 13.61
N ALA A 18 -70.33 26.39 13.20
CA ALA A 18 -70.54 25.09 13.83
C ALA A 18 -69.45 24.07 13.55
N VAL A 19 -68.82 24.11 12.36
CA VAL A 19 -67.65 23.27 12.02
C VAL A 19 -66.41 23.71 12.78
N PHE A 20 -66.22 25.01 13.07
CA PHE A 20 -65.15 25.49 13.89
C PHE A 20 -65.27 25.11 15.37
N TRP A 21 -66.43 24.89 15.89
CA TRP A 21 -66.62 24.52 17.29
C TRP A 21 -66.52 23.01 17.54
N THR A 22 -66.75 22.16 16.51
CA THR A 22 -66.59 20.71 16.64
C THR A 22 -65.14 20.29 16.34
N SER A 23 -64.33 21.14 15.69
CA SER A 23 -62.93 20.85 15.39
C SER A 23 -61.98 21.03 16.56
N CYS A 24 -62.38 21.66 17.66
CA CYS A 24 -61.48 21.94 18.80
C CYS A 24 -61.67 21.03 20.01
N GLN A 25 -62.62 20.11 20.00
CA GLN A 25 -62.82 19.24 21.16
C GLN A 25 -62.24 17.85 21.08
N ASP A 26 -61.89 17.38 19.88
CA ASP A 26 -61.34 16.00 19.72
C ASP A 26 -59.81 15.93 19.69
N ASN A 27 -59.09 17.05 19.78
CA ASN A 27 -57.65 17.05 19.72
C ASN A 27 -56.94 16.98 21.09
N LEU A 28 -57.67 17.02 22.18
CA LEU A 28 -57.04 16.90 23.52
C LEU A 28 -56.76 15.44 23.87
N SER A 29 -57.54 14.48 23.37
CA SER A 29 -57.25 13.06 23.57
C SER A 29 -56.12 12.53 22.72
N TYR A 30 -55.73 13.28 21.67
CA TYR A 30 -54.52 12.95 20.89
C TYR A 30 -53.22 13.27 21.61
N TYR A 31 -53.30 14.16 22.62
CA TYR A 31 -52.17 14.51 23.48
C TYR A 31 -52.29 13.86 24.87
N ASP A 32 -53.30 13.09 25.12
CA ASP A 32 -53.35 12.27 26.33
C ASP A 32 -52.29 11.18 26.20
N THR A 33 -51.33 11.18 27.10
CA THR A 33 -50.36 10.11 27.19
C THR A 33 -51.08 8.76 27.25
N PRO A 34 -50.87 7.84 26.34
CA PRO A 34 -51.47 6.50 26.37
C PRO A 34 -51.27 5.90 27.77
N GLU A 35 -52.22 5.11 28.24
CA GLU A 35 -52.12 4.48 29.58
C GLU A 35 -50.91 3.59 29.73
N THR A 36 -50.31 3.15 28.58
CA THR A 36 -49.05 2.38 28.52
C THR A 36 -47.80 3.24 28.69
N LEU A 37 -47.92 4.57 28.70
CA LEU A 37 -46.87 5.55 28.87
C LEU A 37 -46.95 6.22 30.29
N LYS A 38 -47.52 5.56 31.24
CA LYS A 38 -47.59 6.09 32.59
C LYS A 38 -46.27 5.88 33.33
N GLY A 39 -45.67 7.02 33.72
CA GLY A 39 -44.45 7.05 34.53
C GLY A 39 -43.19 7.37 33.73
N SER A 40 -42.25 7.98 34.42
CA SER A 40 -40.90 8.23 33.98
C SER A 40 -40.07 6.93 34.02
N ILE A 41 -38.84 6.97 33.46
CA ILE A 41 -37.89 5.87 33.59
C ILE A 41 -37.71 5.48 35.05
N TYR A 42 -37.51 6.48 35.93
CA TYR A 42 -37.30 6.26 37.36
C TYR A 42 -38.52 5.55 38.02
N GLU A 43 -39.76 6.07 37.80
CA GLU A 43 -40.98 5.49 38.34
C GLU A 43 -41.23 4.07 37.81
N THR A 44 -40.98 3.83 36.52
CA THR A 44 -41.14 2.51 35.92
C THR A 44 -40.23 1.48 36.56
N LEU A 45 -38.94 1.80 36.83
CA LEU A 45 -38.03 0.92 37.54
C LEU A 45 -38.42 0.73 39.02
N GLN A 46 -38.90 1.77 39.67
CA GLN A 46 -39.36 1.72 41.04
C GLN A 46 -40.60 0.80 41.20
N GLU A 47 -41.58 0.91 40.29
CA GLU A 47 -42.74 0.05 40.28
C GLU A 47 -42.43 -1.42 40.06
N ARG A 48 -41.40 -1.71 39.29
CA ARG A 48 -40.93 -3.12 39.09
C ARG A 48 -40.28 -3.73 40.30
N GLY A 49 -39.74 -2.95 41.22
CA GLY A 49 -39.28 -3.35 42.58
C GLY A 49 -37.97 -4.13 42.66
N ASN A 50 -37.33 -4.52 41.60
CA ASN A 50 -36.07 -5.31 41.56
C ASN A 50 -34.87 -4.54 40.97
N TYR A 51 -34.89 -3.21 41.14
CA TYR A 51 -33.86 -2.26 40.64
C TYR A 51 -33.49 -1.25 41.71
N SER A 52 -33.66 -1.61 42.99
CA SER A 52 -33.47 -0.70 44.12
C SER A 52 -32.04 -0.23 44.29
N ILE A 53 -31.05 -1.10 44.06
CA ILE A 53 -29.64 -0.78 44.13
C ILE A 53 -29.24 0.20 42.99
N PHE A 54 -29.71 -0.07 41.76
CA PHE A 54 -29.45 0.82 40.63
C PHE A 54 -30.08 2.20 40.85
N LEU A 55 -31.35 2.27 41.30
CA LEU A 55 -32.01 3.52 41.58
C LEU A 55 -31.33 4.29 42.70
N LYS A 56 -30.84 3.63 43.73
CA LYS A 56 -30.05 4.26 44.78
C LYS A 56 -28.74 4.88 44.20
N GLY A 57 -28.07 4.15 43.31
CA GLY A 57 -26.94 4.70 42.58
C GLY A 57 -27.30 5.93 41.74
N VAL A 58 -28.44 5.91 41.05
CA VAL A 58 -29.00 7.05 40.30
C VAL A 58 -29.23 8.26 41.21
N ASP A 59 -29.80 8.06 42.40
CA ASP A 59 -30.03 9.12 43.39
C ASP A 59 -28.71 9.71 43.90
N MET A 60 -27.78 8.85 44.30
CA MET A 60 -26.49 9.27 44.83
C MET A 60 -25.61 9.97 43.78
N ALA A 61 -25.59 9.45 42.53
CA ALA A 61 -24.86 10.07 41.45
C ALA A 61 -25.48 11.40 40.93
N GLY A 62 -26.72 11.74 41.38
CA GLY A 62 -27.41 12.97 41.00
C GLY A 62 -28.14 12.88 39.67
N TYR A 63 -28.41 11.70 39.10
CA TYR A 63 -29.13 11.49 37.83
C TYR A 63 -30.63 11.40 37.97
N ALA A 64 -31.20 11.31 39.19
CA ALA A 64 -32.64 11.18 39.39
C ALA A 64 -33.48 12.26 38.67
N PRO A 65 -33.10 13.54 38.68
CA PRO A 65 -33.93 14.57 38.03
C PRO A 65 -34.10 14.40 36.54
N ILE A 66 -33.04 13.85 35.84
CA ILE A 66 -33.12 13.63 34.39
C ILE A 66 -33.93 12.40 34.04
N LEU A 67 -33.95 11.37 34.88
CA LEU A 67 -34.75 10.17 34.67
C LEU A 67 -36.20 10.34 35.15
N GLN A 68 -36.52 11.37 35.96
CA GLN A 68 -37.86 11.72 36.45
C GLN A 68 -38.61 12.71 35.58
N GLY A 69 -38.01 13.30 34.54
CA GLY A 69 -38.77 14.16 33.64
C GLY A 69 -38.09 15.33 32.98
N LYS A 70 -36.77 15.49 33.13
CA LYS A 70 -36.02 16.64 32.55
C LYS A 70 -35.31 16.35 31.22
N GLY A 71 -35.64 15.23 30.55
CA GLY A 71 -35.01 14.88 29.30
C GLY A 71 -35.49 13.56 28.74
N VAL A 72 -34.94 13.17 27.62
CA VAL A 72 -35.26 11.90 26.93
C VAL A 72 -34.01 11.07 26.85
N TYR A 73 -34.03 9.89 27.47
CA TYR A 73 -32.84 9.01 27.62
C TYR A 73 -33.17 7.56 27.31
N THR A 74 -32.15 6.77 27.10
CA THR A 74 -32.23 5.32 27.09
C THR A 74 -31.45 4.77 28.26
N VAL A 75 -32.03 3.87 29.06
CA VAL A 75 -31.40 3.32 30.27
C VAL A 75 -31.25 1.82 30.13
N MET A 76 -30.06 1.32 30.38
CA MET A 76 -29.74 -0.09 30.53
C MET A 76 -29.73 -0.42 32.02
N ALA A 77 -30.78 -1.04 32.53
CA ALA A 77 -31.00 -1.24 33.97
C ALA A 77 -30.61 -2.67 34.40
N PRO A 78 -29.54 -2.85 35.18
CA PRO A 78 -29.26 -4.15 35.84
C PRO A 78 -30.14 -4.34 37.04
N ASN A 79 -30.58 -5.58 37.28
CA ASN A 79 -31.40 -5.91 38.46
C ASN A 79 -30.54 -5.93 39.74
N ASP A 80 -31.21 -6.02 40.91
CA ASP A 80 -30.53 -6.00 42.21
C ASP A 80 -29.59 -7.20 42.42
N GLU A 81 -29.89 -8.36 41.86
CA GLU A 81 -29.03 -9.56 41.95
C GLU A 81 -27.73 -9.35 41.17
N ALA A 82 -27.83 -8.85 39.92
CA ALA A 82 -26.67 -8.52 39.08
C ALA A 82 -25.81 -7.44 39.75
N PHE A 83 -26.45 -6.42 40.32
CA PHE A 83 -25.71 -5.32 40.95
C PHE A 83 -25.02 -5.77 42.23
N ALA A 84 -25.66 -6.56 43.08
CA ALA A 84 -25.05 -7.12 44.29
C ALA A 84 -23.88 -8.07 43.97
N ALA A 85 -24.02 -8.89 42.92
CA ALA A 85 -22.94 -9.76 42.45
C ALA A 85 -21.72 -8.94 41.98
N TYR A 86 -21.94 -7.90 41.19
CA TYR A 86 -20.90 -7.02 40.72
C TYR A 86 -20.15 -6.30 41.85
N LEU A 87 -20.87 -5.67 42.79
CA LEU A 87 -20.27 -4.99 43.95
C LEU A 87 -19.34 -5.92 44.72
N LYS A 88 -19.79 -7.17 44.95
CA LYS A 88 -19.03 -8.15 45.73
C LYS A 88 -17.83 -8.74 44.98
N ASN A 89 -18.03 -9.14 43.71
CA ASN A 89 -17.04 -9.91 42.96
C ASN A 89 -16.01 -9.02 42.27
N GLU A 90 -16.45 -7.92 41.68
CA GLU A 90 -15.60 -7.05 40.85
C GLU A 90 -15.03 -5.87 41.66
N ARG A 91 -15.84 -5.35 42.63
CA ARG A 91 -15.42 -4.17 43.40
C ARG A 91 -14.96 -4.49 44.83
N GLY A 92 -15.23 -5.73 45.32
CA GLY A 92 -14.86 -6.15 46.66
C GLY A 92 -15.56 -5.39 47.79
N VAL A 93 -16.72 -4.76 47.52
CA VAL A 93 -17.53 -4.01 48.47
C VAL A 93 -18.88 -4.67 48.67
N ASN A 94 -19.54 -4.35 49.80
CA ASN A 94 -20.83 -4.96 50.11
C ASN A 94 -22.04 -4.09 49.71
N SER A 95 -21.80 -2.81 49.43
CA SER A 95 -22.90 -1.92 49.13
C SER A 95 -22.43 -0.78 48.23
N ILE A 96 -23.36 -0.18 47.50
CA ILE A 96 -23.08 0.91 46.54
C ILE A 96 -22.60 2.18 47.23
N GLU A 97 -22.89 2.37 48.50
CA GLU A 97 -22.45 3.55 49.31
C GLU A 97 -20.96 3.54 49.61
N GLU A 98 -20.30 2.40 49.43
CA GLU A 98 -18.86 2.27 49.63
C GLU A 98 -18.05 2.79 48.43
N LEU A 99 -18.69 3.00 47.29
CA LEU A 99 -18.05 3.59 46.11
C LEU A 99 -17.86 5.09 46.28
N SER A 100 -16.73 5.65 45.80
CA SER A 100 -16.53 7.07 45.72
C SER A 100 -17.54 7.74 44.77
N MET A 101 -17.78 9.06 44.98
CA MET A 101 -18.72 9.78 44.14
C MET A 101 -18.31 9.77 42.66
N ALA A 102 -17.03 9.89 42.37
CA ALA A 102 -16.51 9.85 41.00
C ALA A 102 -16.73 8.47 40.35
N GLU A 103 -16.37 7.38 41.05
CA GLU A 103 -16.62 6.01 40.56
C GLU A 103 -18.11 5.76 40.34
N LEU A 104 -18.95 6.23 41.26
CA LEU A 104 -20.39 6.06 41.17
C LEU A 104 -20.99 6.81 39.97
N GLN A 105 -20.58 8.08 39.77
CA GLN A 105 -21.03 8.87 38.62
C GLN A 105 -20.58 8.26 37.30
N LYS A 106 -19.34 7.76 37.24
CA LYS A 106 -18.80 7.07 36.07
C LYS A 106 -19.60 5.79 35.80
N LEU A 107 -19.78 4.94 36.82
CA LEU A 107 -20.47 3.65 36.70
C LEU A 107 -21.96 3.84 36.28
N ILE A 108 -22.72 4.60 37.05
CA ILE A 108 -24.14 4.80 36.78
C ILE A 108 -24.36 5.56 35.47
N GLY A 109 -23.53 6.57 35.20
CA GLY A 109 -23.56 7.32 33.93
C GLY A 109 -23.39 6.45 32.71
N PHE A 110 -22.62 5.34 32.80
CA PHE A 110 -22.40 4.43 31.69
C PHE A 110 -23.66 3.64 31.27
N HIS A 111 -24.63 3.51 32.19
CA HIS A 111 -25.92 2.88 31.92
C HIS A 111 -26.96 3.83 31.31
N ILE A 112 -26.66 5.11 31.16
CA ILE A 112 -27.59 6.15 30.71
C ILE A 112 -27.10 6.72 29.37
N LEU A 113 -27.75 6.38 28.27
CA LEU A 113 -27.45 6.90 26.95
C LEU A 113 -28.14 8.25 26.73
N TYR A 114 -27.46 9.16 26.04
CA TYR A 114 -28.09 10.35 25.50
C TYR A 114 -29.11 9.94 24.45
N TYR A 115 -30.26 10.62 24.45
CA TYR A 115 -31.38 10.40 23.53
C TYR A 115 -32.18 9.11 23.79
N SER A 116 -33.29 9.01 23.13
CA SER A 116 -34.27 7.96 23.25
C SER A 116 -34.16 7.01 22.03
N PHE A 117 -33.68 5.80 22.26
CA PHE A 117 -33.49 4.79 21.24
C PHE A 117 -34.40 3.59 21.47
N ASP A 118 -35.31 3.33 20.53
CA ASP A 118 -36.01 2.04 20.47
C ASP A 118 -35.07 0.92 19.98
N LYS A 119 -35.50 -0.33 20.02
CA LYS A 119 -34.72 -1.51 19.57
C LYS A 119 -34.23 -1.34 18.12
N THR A 120 -35.10 -0.83 17.25
CA THR A 120 -34.80 -0.67 15.83
C THR A 120 -33.65 0.31 15.63
N LYS A 121 -33.68 1.42 16.37
CA LYS A 121 -32.61 2.43 16.31
C LYS A 121 -31.32 1.93 16.91
N LEU A 122 -31.35 1.19 18.02
CA LEU A 122 -30.12 0.60 18.59
C LEU A 122 -29.46 -0.42 17.65
N VAL A 123 -30.26 -1.24 16.96
CA VAL A 123 -29.76 -2.30 16.07
C VAL A 123 -29.38 -1.77 14.69
N ASN A 124 -30.06 -0.70 14.21
CA ASN A 124 -29.89 -0.15 12.87
C ASN A 124 -29.56 1.35 12.89
N PHE A 125 -28.85 1.81 13.91
CA PHE A 125 -28.49 3.22 14.00
C PHE A 125 -27.77 3.70 12.73
N ARG A 126 -28.16 4.89 12.26
CA ARG A 126 -27.60 5.53 11.06
C ARG A 126 -27.29 6.97 11.41
N PRO A 127 -26.04 7.35 11.45
CA PRO A 127 -25.65 8.72 11.84
C PRO A 127 -26.20 9.81 10.92
N ASN A 128 -26.53 9.47 9.67
CA ASN A 128 -26.93 10.42 8.63
C ASN A 128 -28.38 10.17 8.15
N GLU A 129 -29.31 9.90 9.06
CA GLU A 129 -30.75 9.95 8.72
C GLU A 129 -31.18 11.41 8.44
N GLY A 130 -30.72 11.95 7.30
CA GLY A 130 -31.35 13.07 6.64
C GLY A 130 -32.23 12.60 5.51
N ASP A 131 -33.22 13.39 5.12
CA ASP A 131 -34.22 13.16 4.07
C ASP A 131 -33.61 12.91 2.66
N GLY A 132 -32.65 12.05 2.50
CA GLY A 132 -31.94 11.84 1.22
C GLY A 132 -31.02 10.64 1.13
N ALA A 133 -30.91 9.83 2.18
CA ALA A 133 -30.09 8.61 2.09
C ALA A 133 -30.78 7.58 1.18
N THR A 134 -30.07 7.09 0.17
CA THR A 134 -30.57 6.06 -0.73
C THR A 134 -30.65 4.71 -0.03
N ASP A 135 -31.49 3.79 -0.50
CA ASP A 135 -31.56 2.42 0.02
C ASP A 135 -30.20 1.69 -0.06
N GLU A 136 -29.37 2.02 -1.05
CA GLU A 136 -28.01 1.49 -1.19
C GLU A 136 -27.08 2.01 -0.09
N GLU A 137 -27.09 3.31 0.22
CA GLU A 137 -26.32 3.89 1.33
C GLU A 137 -26.79 3.33 2.69
N LEU A 138 -28.07 3.05 2.80
CA LEU A 138 -28.67 2.42 3.96
C LEU A 138 -28.25 0.94 4.11
N MET A 139 -28.00 0.23 3.02
CA MET A 139 -27.50 -1.15 3.02
C MET A 139 -26.00 -1.22 3.30
N VAL A 140 -25.21 -0.30 2.77
CA VAL A 140 -23.77 -0.23 3.01
C VAL A 140 -23.43 0.02 4.48
N ASN A 141 -24.26 0.79 5.17
CA ASN A 141 -24.08 1.08 6.60
C ASN A 141 -24.76 0.06 7.54
N ALA A 142 -25.55 -0.86 7.00
CA ALA A 142 -26.15 -1.93 7.79
C ALA A 142 -25.07 -2.92 8.23
N GLY A 143 -24.89 -3.08 9.52
CA GLY A 143 -23.91 -4.01 10.08
C GLY A 143 -22.57 -3.39 10.48
N LEU A 144 -22.46 -2.07 10.50
CA LEU A 144 -21.34 -1.42 11.17
C LEU A 144 -21.45 -1.61 12.69
N PHE A 145 -20.31 -1.60 13.34
CA PHE A 145 -20.24 -1.58 14.80
C PHE A 145 -20.63 -0.19 15.30
N TYR A 146 -21.69 -0.10 16.15
CA TYR A 146 -22.13 1.16 16.71
C TYR A 146 -21.91 1.23 18.21
N LYS A 147 -21.49 2.41 18.64
CA LYS A 147 -21.35 2.80 20.04
C LYS A 147 -22.15 4.06 20.31
N PHE A 148 -22.78 4.10 21.47
CA PHE A 148 -23.70 5.15 21.85
C PHE A 148 -23.13 5.98 23.00
N ARG A 149 -23.25 7.30 22.89
CA ARG A 149 -22.76 8.22 23.90
C ARG A 149 -23.50 8.02 25.21
N THR A 150 -22.77 7.91 26.32
CA THR A 150 -23.32 7.74 27.69
C THR A 150 -23.14 9.01 28.53
N LYS A 151 -23.73 9.02 29.72
CA LYS A 151 -23.49 10.07 30.73
C LYS A 151 -22.19 9.88 31.53
N SER A 152 -21.46 8.84 31.27
CA SER A 152 -20.18 8.57 31.93
C SER A 152 -19.09 9.52 31.45
N GLN A 153 -18.39 10.14 32.37
CA GLN A 153 -17.29 11.07 32.09
C GLN A 153 -16.18 10.88 33.11
N ASP A 154 -14.94 11.11 32.68
CA ASP A 154 -13.77 11.14 33.56
C ASP A 154 -13.32 12.57 33.85
N ALA A 155 -12.55 12.72 34.91
CA ALA A 155 -11.87 13.97 35.19
C ALA A 155 -10.65 14.14 34.26
N PRO A 156 -10.29 15.36 33.86
CA PRO A 156 -9.05 15.62 33.13
C PRO A 156 -7.82 15.14 33.90
N THR A 157 -6.83 14.63 33.18
CA THR A 157 -5.50 14.31 33.70
C THR A 157 -4.52 15.41 33.37
N ILE A 158 -3.41 15.52 34.12
CA ILE A 158 -2.33 16.48 33.84
C ILE A 158 -1.22 15.70 33.14
N GLU A 159 -0.91 16.12 31.93
CA GLU A 159 0.11 15.47 31.09
C GLU A 159 1.02 16.53 30.45
N VAL A 160 2.22 16.11 30.03
CA VAL A 160 3.13 16.97 29.26
C VAL A 160 2.59 17.03 27.82
N VAL A 161 2.02 18.18 27.44
CA VAL A 161 1.40 18.37 26.11
C VAL A 161 2.37 18.94 25.06
N ASN A 162 3.60 19.26 25.46
CA ASN A 162 4.66 19.70 24.58
C ASN A 162 6.02 19.31 25.18
N ASP A 163 6.63 18.28 24.64
CA ASP A 163 7.89 17.72 25.12
C ASP A 163 9.07 18.67 24.96
N THR A 164 9.08 19.50 23.93
CA THR A 164 10.17 20.45 23.66
C THR A 164 10.23 21.56 24.73
N THR A 165 9.07 21.98 25.23
CA THR A 165 8.97 23.06 26.22
C THR A 165 8.73 22.56 27.65
N GLY A 166 8.35 21.26 27.80
CA GLY A 166 7.89 20.69 29.05
C GLY A 166 6.56 21.29 29.54
N LEU A 167 5.73 21.81 28.62
CA LEU A 167 4.42 22.35 28.96
C LEU A 167 3.49 21.25 29.43
N GLU A 168 2.98 21.40 30.67
CA GLU A 168 1.91 20.56 31.19
C GLU A 168 0.53 21.17 30.84
N GLY A 169 -0.41 20.28 30.45
CA GLY A 169 -1.78 20.66 30.12
C GLY A 169 -2.79 19.68 30.70
N SER A 170 -4.05 20.14 30.79
CA SER A 170 -5.17 19.28 31.20
C SER A 170 -5.66 18.48 29.99
N VAL A 171 -5.38 17.19 29.95
CA VAL A 171 -5.86 16.26 28.92
C VAL A 171 -7.20 15.68 29.35
N TYR A 172 -8.18 15.79 28.49
CA TYR A 172 -9.55 15.41 28.78
C TYR A 172 -9.97 14.17 28.02
N HIS A 173 -10.14 13.07 28.72
CA HIS A 173 -10.72 11.82 28.23
C HIS A 173 -12.23 11.87 28.46
N LEU A 174 -12.95 12.33 27.48
CA LEU A 174 -14.24 12.91 27.65
C LEU A 174 -15.33 11.94 27.96
N GLU A 175 -15.52 11.00 27.12
CA GLU A 175 -16.80 10.32 27.10
C GLU A 175 -16.64 8.83 26.95
N ARG A 176 -17.53 8.12 27.59
CA ARG A 176 -17.60 6.68 27.44
C ARG A 176 -18.76 6.35 26.51
N PHE A 177 -18.47 5.54 25.53
CA PHE A 177 -19.47 5.03 24.60
C PHE A 177 -19.80 3.58 24.91
N LEU A 178 -21.11 3.28 24.91
CA LEU A 178 -21.61 1.92 25.07
C LEU A 178 -21.68 1.24 23.71
N PRO A 179 -20.92 0.16 23.47
CA PRO A 179 -21.01 -0.63 22.26
C PRO A 179 -22.26 -1.50 22.24
N VAL A 180 -22.88 -1.62 21.08
CA VAL A 180 -24.01 -2.51 20.82
C VAL A 180 -23.61 -3.57 19.82
N PHE A 181 -23.62 -4.82 20.23
CA PHE A 181 -23.36 -5.98 19.38
C PHE A 181 -24.70 -6.53 18.87
N SER A 182 -25.03 -6.25 17.62
CA SER A 182 -26.31 -6.68 17.04
C SER A 182 -26.15 -7.90 16.13
N TYR A 183 -27.18 -8.72 16.05
CA TYR A 183 -27.25 -9.84 15.10
C TYR A 183 -26.98 -9.40 13.65
N ARG A 184 -27.43 -8.19 13.28
CA ARG A 184 -27.25 -7.64 11.93
C ARG A 184 -25.78 -7.37 11.61
N MET A 185 -25.04 -6.86 12.56
CA MET A 185 -23.60 -6.62 12.40
C MET A 185 -22.87 -7.92 12.06
N PHE A 186 -23.12 -8.98 12.83
CA PHE A 186 -22.48 -10.28 12.58
C PHE A 186 -22.94 -10.91 11.25
N GLN A 187 -24.23 -10.78 10.89
CA GLN A 187 -24.73 -11.26 9.61
C GLN A 187 -24.13 -10.53 8.42
N THR A 188 -23.95 -9.21 8.52
CA THR A 188 -23.31 -8.41 7.45
C THR A 188 -21.84 -8.79 7.26
N LYS A 189 -21.13 -9.09 8.35
CA LYS A 189 -19.75 -9.58 8.32
C LYS A 189 -19.64 -11.05 7.93
N LEU A 190 -20.76 -11.78 7.81
CA LEU A 190 -20.81 -13.22 7.53
C LEU A 190 -20.02 -14.07 8.54
N ILE A 191 -20.13 -13.74 9.83
CA ILE A 191 -19.45 -14.39 10.95
C ILE A 191 -20.43 -14.88 11.99
N ASP A 192 -20.03 -15.87 12.80
CA ASP A 192 -20.85 -16.42 13.89
C ASP A 192 -20.94 -15.44 15.05
N ALA A 193 -22.17 -15.01 15.37
CA ALA A 193 -22.40 -14.01 16.41
C ALA A 193 -21.98 -14.49 17.81
N LYS A 194 -22.29 -15.76 18.13
CA LYS A 194 -22.01 -16.30 19.45
C LYS A 194 -20.51 -16.43 19.68
N TYR A 195 -19.80 -17.09 18.74
CA TYR A 195 -18.36 -17.28 18.86
C TYR A 195 -17.62 -15.95 18.97
N ASN A 196 -17.90 -15.00 18.07
CA ASN A 196 -17.19 -13.73 18.02
C ASN A 196 -17.50 -12.80 19.19
N TYR A 197 -18.73 -12.82 19.73
CA TYR A 197 -19.07 -12.05 20.91
C TYR A 197 -18.46 -12.67 22.18
N GLU A 198 -18.63 -13.97 22.39
CA GLU A 198 -18.13 -14.69 23.59
C GLU A 198 -16.59 -14.76 23.60
N TYR A 199 -15.91 -14.54 22.48
CA TYR A 199 -14.46 -14.40 22.44
C TYR A 199 -13.96 -13.22 23.29
N PHE A 200 -14.65 -12.09 23.23
CA PHE A 200 -14.32 -10.91 24.06
C PHE A 200 -15.00 -10.92 25.43
N TYR A 201 -16.12 -11.60 25.54
CA TYR A 201 -16.93 -11.67 26.77
C TYR A 201 -17.24 -13.12 27.14
N PRO A 202 -16.25 -13.91 27.56
CA PRO A 202 -16.41 -15.34 27.81
C PRO A 202 -17.38 -15.66 28.96
N ASN A 203 -17.58 -14.69 29.86
CA ASN A 203 -18.52 -14.80 30.98
C ASN A 203 -19.95 -14.30 30.67
N SER A 204 -20.20 -13.92 29.42
CA SER A 204 -21.50 -13.42 28.96
C SER A 204 -22.12 -14.36 27.93
N GLN A 205 -23.43 -14.33 27.80
CA GLN A 205 -24.13 -15.16 26.84
C GLN A 205 -24.66 -14.30 25.69
N TRP A 206 -24.54 -14.82 24.46
CA TRP A 206 -25.18 -14.21 23.30
C TRP A 206 -26.72 -14.39 23.36
N THR A 207 -27.48 -13.29 23.18
CA THR A 207 -28.95 -13.29 23.31
C THR A 207 -29.73 -13.99 22.19
N GLY A 208 -29.07 -14.49 21.15
CA GLY A 208 -29.69 -15.26 20.07
C GLY A 208 -30.01 -14.46 18.80
N ALA A 209 -30.77 -15.09 17.88
CA ALA A 209 -30.82 -14.72 16.47
C ALA A 209 -31.39 -13.31 16.17
N ASP A 210 -32.28 -12.78 17.01
CA ASP A 210 -32.93 -11.45 16.80
C ASP A 210 -32.56 -10.44 17.89
N GLY A 211 -31.58 -10.79 18.74
CA GLY A 211 -31.18 -10.00 19.88
C GLY A 211 -29.99 -9.08 19.62
N PHE A 212 -29.61 -8.39 20.65
CA PHE A 212 -28.36 -7.66 20.73
C PHE A 212 -27.87 -7.71 22.18
N ASN A 213 -26.55 -7.64 22.31
CA ASN A 213 -25.90 -7.44 23.59
C ASN A 213 -25.36 -6.01 23.69
N VAL A 214 -25.27 -5.51 24.91
CA VAL A 214 -24.67 -4.19 25.20
C VAL A 214 -23.43 -4.42 26.04
N SER A 215 -22.25 -4.05 25.53
CA SER A 215 -20.97 -4.38 26.17
C SER A 215 -20.97 -5.86 26.67
N ASN A 216 -20.73 -6.08 27.96
CA ASN A 216 -20.68 -7.40 28.59
C ASN A 216 -22.05 -8.01 28.97
N ALA A 217 -23.16 -7.35 28.67
CA ALA A 217 -24.48 -7.77 29.15
C ALA A 217 -25.44 -8.23 28.05
N SER A 218 -26.21 -9.29 28.36
CA SER A 218 -27.39 -9.66 27.58
C SER A 218 -28.58 -8.77 27.94
N VAL A 219 -29.45 -8.54 26.96
CA VAL A 219 -30.68 -7.77 27.17
C VAL A 219 -31.86 -8.73 27.36
N ASP A 220 -32.43 -8.73 28.54
CA ASP A 220 -33.55 -9.62 28.93
C ASP A 220 -34.90 -9.10 28.48
N GLU A 221 -35.14 -7.77 28.54
CA GLU A 221 -36.37 -7.14 28.09
C GLU A 221 -36.08 -5.85 27.30
N TYR A 222 -36.72 -5.72 26.15
CA TYR A 222 -36.44 -4.65 25.17
C TYR A 222 -37.49 -3.55 25.17
N SER A 223 -37.05 -2.33 24.95
CA SER A 223 -37.88 -1.19 24.57
C SER A 223 -39.09 -0.95 25.48
N ILE A 224 -38.89 -1.03 26.80
CA ILE A 224 -39.93 -0.61 27.74
C ILE A 224 -40.12 0.90 27.56
N VAL A 225 -41.32 1.27 27.07
CA VAL A 225 -41.63 2.67 26.74
C VAL A 225 -42.03 3.41 28.00
N THR A 226 -41.46 4.58 28.23
CA THR A 226 -41.78 5.47 29.36
C THR A 226 -42.04 6.88 28.88
N SER A 227 -42.51 7.74 29.73
CA SER A 227 -42.73 9.18 29.39
C SER A 227 -41.43 9.95 29.16
N THR A 228 -40.27 9.40 29.57
CA THR A 228 -38.95 10.03 29.47
C THR A 228 -37.95 9.24 28.64
N GLY A 229 -38.39 8.26 27.83
CA GLY A 229 -37.56 7.48 26.94
C GLY A 229 -37.77 5.96 27.02
N TYR A 230 -36.67 5.20 26.88
CA TYR A 230 -36.71 3.74 26.88
C TYR A 230 -35.88 3.14 28.00
N VAL A 231 -36.35 1.98 28.52
CA VAL A 231 -35.62 1.14 29.43
C VAL A 231 -35.38 -0.22 28.78
N TYR A 232 -34.21 -0.71 28.95
CA TYR A 232 -33.76 -2.06 28.63
C TYR A 232 -33.27 -2.73 29.91
N LEU A 233 -33.77 -3.93 30.18
CA LEU A 233 -33.35 -4.69 31.35
C LEU A 233 -32.20 -5.60 30.95
N ILE A 234 -31.14 -5.56 31.71
CA ILE A 234 -29.90 -6.30 31.44
C ILE A 234 -29.53 -7.20 32.62
N ASN A 235 -28.82 -8.30 32.30
CA ASN A 235 -28.48 -9.35 33.26
C ASN A 235 -27.17 -9.10 34.03
N GLN A 236 -26.38 -8.09 33.65
CA GLN A 236 -25.11 -7.75 34.28
C GLN A 236 -24.95 -6.23 34.40
N VAL A 237 -24.11 -5.78 35.32
CA VAL A 237 -23.71 -4.38 35.40
C VAL A 237 -22.69 -4.07 34.30
N LEU A 238 -22.87 -2.93 33.64
CA LEU A 238 -21.95 -2.47 32.60
C LEU A 238 -20.76 -1.76 33.23
N GLU A 239 -19.56 -2.16 32.87
CA GLU A 239 -18.36 -1.43 33.26
C GLU A 239 -17.99 -0.38 32.20
N PRO A 240 -17.64 0.84 32.62
CA PRO A 240 -17.15 1.86 31.72
C PRO A 240 -15.85 1.41 31.03
N LEU A 241 -15.86 1.44 29.70
CA LEU A 241 -14.74 1.03 28.90
C LEU A 241 -13.65 2.13 28.85
N GLU A 242 -12.41 1.73 28.89
CA GLU A 242 -11.26 2.60 28.70
C GLU A 242 -10.87 2.70 27.21
N THR A 243 -9.95 3.59 26.87
CA THR A 243 -9.33 3.62 25.53
C THR A 243 -8.34 2.46 25.37
N ILE A 244 -8.03 2.11 24.13
CA ILE A 244 -7.00 1.09 23.83
C ILE A 244 -5.67 1.50 24.45
N TYR A 245 -5.28 2.77 24.33
CA TYR A 245 -4.07 3.31 24.94
C TYR A 245 -4.03 3.08 26.45
N THR A 246 -5.11 3.45 27.15
CA THR A 246 -5.20 3.29 28.61
C THR A 246 -5.13 1.82 29.05
N GLU A 247 -5.74 0.91 28.29
CA GLU A 247 -5.67 -0.54 28.60
C GLU A 247 -4.23 -1.09 28.42
N LEU A 248 -3.52 -0.65 27.38
CA LEU A 248 -2.11 -1.02 27.16
C LEU A 248 -1.19 -0.46 28.26
N ASP A 249 -1.36 0.82 28.63
CA ASP A 249 -0.56 1.49 29.65
C ASP A 249 -0.75 0.85 31.05
N LYS A 250 -1.99 0.55 31.43
CA LYS A 250 -2.31 -0.12 32.69
C LYS A 250 -1.70 -1.53 32.83
N ASN A 251 -1.56 -2.24 31.72
CA ASN A 251 -1.05 -3.62 31.75
C ASN A 251 0.46 -3.68 32.01
N GLY A 252 1.22 -2.70 31.56
CA GLY A 252 2.67 -2.60 31.75
C GLY A 252 3.53 -3.61 30.98
N ASN A 253 2.93 -4.52 30.19
CA ASN A 253 3.65 -5.47 29.33
C ASN A 253 3.80 -5.00 27.89
N TYR A 254 3.31 -3.80 27.58
CA TYR A 254 3.27 -3.21 26.24
C TYR A 254 4.04 -1.89 26.16
N THR A 255 4.99 -1.69 27.06
CA THR A 255 5.77 -0.44 27.16
C THR A 255 6.52 -0.14 25.87
N ARG A 256 7.09 -1.17 25.22
CA ARG A 256 7.81 -1.01 23.97
C ARG A 256 6.87 -0.63 22.83
N PHE A 257 5.70 -1.28 22.73
CA PHE A 257 4.68 -0.94 21.76
C PHE A 257 4.25 0.52 21.91
N LEU A 258 3.92 0.95 23.12
CA LEU A 258 3.52 2.33 23.38
C LEU A 258 4.64 3.33 23.09
N ASN A 259 5.88 3.06 23.50
CA ASN A 259 7.00 3.96 23.20
C ASN A 259 7.19 4.20 21.70
N PHE A 260 7.08 3.14 20.87
CA PHE A 260 7.14 3.28 19.42
C PHE A 260 5.91 4.00 18.85
N TYR A 261 4.74 3.75 19.43
CA TYR A 261 3.48 4.36 19.01
C TYR A 261 3.44 5.86 19.35
N ASP A 262 4.03 6.25 20.48
CA ASP A 262 4.10 7.62 20.99
C ASP A 262 5.01 8.52 20.15
N GLU A 263 5.90 7.96 19.31
CA GLU A 263 6.62 8.75 18.30
C GLU A 263 5.69 9.45 17.30
N TYR A 264 4.45 8.96 17.17
CA TYR A 264 3.40 9.55 16.35
C TYR A 264 2.41 10.40 17.14
N SER A 265 2.63 10.57 18.44
CA SER A 265 1.74 11.25 19.37
C SER A 265 1.77 12.77 19.20
N TYR A 266 0.63 13.41 19.39
CA TYR A 266 0.55 14.85 19.52
C TYR A 266 -0.68 15.27 20.34
N TYR A 267 -0.59 16.46 20.92
CA TYR A 267 -1.67 17.03 21.71
C TYR A 267 -2.23 18.26 21.01
N THR A 268 -3.55 18.36 20.96
CA THR A 268 -4.26 19.51 20.38
C THR A 268 -5.19 20.12 21.40
N LYS A 269 -5.08 21.44 21.63
CA LYS A 269 -6.07 22.18 22.38
C LYS A 269 -7.42 22.15 21.65
N ASP A 270 -8.48 21.79 22.35
CA ASP A 270 -9.84 21.80 21.83
C ASP A 270 -10.62 22.96 22.47
N ASP A 271 -10.93 23.98 21.65
CA ASP A 271 -11.62 25.19 22.12
C ASP A 271 -13.09 24.94 22.50
N ALA A 272 -13.77 23.99 21.83
CA ALA A 272 -15.15 23.64 22.13
C ALA A 272 -15.25 22.90 23.47
N LEU A 273 -14.35 21.94 23.70
CA LEU A 273 -14.23 21.24 24.97
C LEU A 273 -13.87 22.20 26.11
N THR A 274 -12.89 23.06 25.83
CA THR A 274 -12.46 24.10 26.80
C THR A 274 -13.63 24.99 27.20
N LEU A 275 -14.48 25.38 26.25
CA LEU A 275 -15.66 26.19 26.51
C LEU A 275 -16.72 25.44 27.35
N ASP A 276 -16.99 24.17 27.00
CA ASP A 276 -18.07 23.39 27.61
C ASP A 276 -17.68 22.81 28.97
N TYR A 277 -16.43 22.42 29.14
CA TYR A 277 -15.98 21.61 30.29
C TYR A 277 -14.74 22.19 31.00
N GLY A 278 -14.02 23.14 30.41
CA GLY A 278 -12.74 23.61 30.92
C GLY A 278 -12.83 24.45 32.19
N ASN A 279 -13.99 25.06 32.51
CA ASN A 279 -14.15 25.93 33.67
C ASN A 279 -13.03 26.99 33.85
N GLY A 280 -12.49 27.47 32.74
CA GLY A 280 -11.37 28.43 32.69
C GLY A 280 -9.98 27.81 32.53
N THR A 281 -9.90 26.48 32.38
CA THR A 281 -8.65 25.75 32.09
C THR A 281 -8.70 25.26 30.63
N ASP A 282 -7.60 25.44 29.91
CA ASP A 282 -7.50 24.89 28.53
C ASP A 282 -7.47 23.36 28.58
N LEU A 283 -8.27 22.74 27.72
CA LEU A 283 -8.36 21.31 27.62
C LEU A 283 -7.69 20.82 26.32
N TYR A 284 -6.91 19.77 26.43
CA TYR A 284 -6.20 19.13 25.32
C TYR A 284 -6.73 17.73 25.07
N GLN A 285 -6.59 17.26 23.83
CA GLN A 285 -6.84 15.89 23.43
C GLN A 285 -5.56 15.26 22.91
N HIS A 286 -5.39 13.98 23.18
CA HIS A 286 -4.25 13.17 22.75
C HIS A 286 -4.60 12.41 21.47
N TYR A 287 -3.86 12.68 20.39
CA TYR A 287 -4.03 12.05 19.08
C TYR A 287 -2.71 11.46 18.58
N HIS A 288 -2.81 10.66 17.52
CA HIS A 288 -1.66 10.13 16.78
C HIS A 288 -1.74 10.54 15.32
N THR A 289 -0.59 10.88 14.72
CA THR A 289 -0.52 11.28 13.31
C THR A 289 -0.69 10.08 12.39
N SER A 290 -1.34 10.29 11.22
CA SER A 290 -1.41 9.27 10.17
C SER A 290 0.01 8.78 9.80
N PRO A 291 0.22 7.47 9.58
CA PRO A 291 -0.81 6.45 9.35
C PRO A 291 -1.31 5.74 10.62
N MET A 292 -0.87 6.13 11.81
CA MET A 292 -1.30 5.51 13.06
C MET A 292 -2.72 5.93 13.45
N ALA A 293 -3.46 5.00 14.06
CA ALA A 293 -4.77 5.28 14.62
C ALA A 293 -4.68 6.04 15.93
N SER A 294 -5.60 6.96 16.19
CA SER A 294 -5.64 7.74 17.47
C SER A 294 -6.21 6.89 18.60
N ILE A 295 -5.44 5.92 19.09
CA ILE A 295 -5.86 4.95 20.11
C ILE A 295 -6.02 5.53 21.50
N ALA A 296 -5.50 6.74 21.77
CA ALA A 296 -5.65 7.45 23.05
C ALA A 296 -6.95 8.24 23.14
N SER A 297 -7.57 8.57 22.00
CA SER A 297 -8.79 9.38 21.96
C SER A 297 -10.02 8.53 21.74
N GLU A 298 -11.11 8.87 22.41
CA GLU A 298 -12.44 8.34 22.14
C GLU A 298 -13.00 8.85 20.80
N TRP A 299 -12.49 9.97 20.32
CA TRP A 299 -12.83 10.63 19.07
C TRP A 299 -11.70 10.50 18.06
N PRO A 300 -11.92 9.87 16.92
CA PRO A 300 -10.86 9.64 15.92
C PRO A 300 -10.43 10.90 15.16
N VAL A 301 -11.14 12.02 15.32
CA VAL A 301 -10.83 13.31 14.68
C VAL A 301 -10.92 14.44 15.70
N SER A 302 -10.19 15.51 15.46
CA SER A 302 -10.13 16.69 16.31
C SER A 302 -11.38 17.60 16.28
N ASP A 303 -12.49 17.13 15.70
CA ASP A 303 -13.74 17.88 15.61
C ASP A 303 -14.83 17.23 16.47
N TYR A 304 -14.89 17.65 17.72
CA TYR A 304 -15.88 17.27 18.71
C TYR A 304 -17.34 17.49 18.26
N THR A 305 -17.60 18.37 17.31
CA THR A 305 -18.97 18.67 16.86
C THR A 305 -19.56 17.59 15.95
N GLN A 306 -18.75 16.67 15.45
CA GLN A 306 -19.16 15.60 14.51
C GLN A 306 -19.49 14.28 15.18
N ILE A 307 -19.92 14.29 16.43
CA ILE A 307 -20.19 13.11 17.27
C ILE A 307 -21.05 12.04 16.55
N ALA A 308 -22.11 12.45 15.87
CA ALA A 308 -23.03 11.52 15.22
C ALA A 308 -22.39 10.71 14.09
N SER A 309 -21.47 11.31 13.33
CA SER A 309 -20.75 10.64 12.24
C SER A 309 -19.63 9.74 12.73
N LEU A 310 -19.13 9.93 13.96
CA LEU A 310 -18.02 9.21 14.54
C LEU A 310 -18.41 8.00 15.38
N SER A 311 -19.69 7.79 15.63
CA SER A 311 -20.16 6.70 16.48
C SER A 311 -19.87 5.30 15.94
N SER A 312 -19.56 5.16 14.64
CA SER A 312 -19.17 3.90 14.00
C SER A 312 -17.66 3.71 13.84
N VAL A 313 -16.86 4.76 13.99
CA VAL A 313 -15.41 4.65 13.83
C VAL A 313 -14.80 3.96 15.02
N SER A 314 -14.00 2.95 14.76
CA SER A 314 -13.32 2.13 15.77
C SER A 314 -12.02 1.59 15.21
N TYR A 315 -11.16 1.13 16.10
CA TYR A 315 -9.85 0.58 15.77
C TYR A 315 -9.75 -0.87 16.23
N SER A 316 -8.86 -1.61 15.62
CA SER A 316 -8.42 -2.90 16.14
C SER A 316 -6.92 -2.91 16.23
N ILE A 317 -6.41 -3.18 17.43
CA ILE A 317 -4.98 -3.18 17.71
C ILE A 317 -4.56 -4.59 18.11
N PHE A 318 -3.51 -5.06 17.45
CA PHE A 318 -2.86 -6.36 17.67
C PHE A 318 -1.51 -6.10 18.33
N ALA A 319 -1.52 -5.76 19.62
CA ALA A 319 -0.33 -5.27 20.31
C ALA A 319 0.57 -6.43 20.78
N PRO A 320 1.81 -6.56 20.29
CA PRO A 320 2.78 -7.49 20.82
C PRO A 320 3.27 -7.04 22.20
N THR A 321 3.50 -8.01 23.09
CA THR A 321 4.14 -7.76 24.38
C THR A 321 5.61 -7.35 24.22
N ASP A 322 6.20 -6.75 25.25
CA ASP A 322 7.63 -6.40 25.27
C ASP A 322 8.51 -7.61 25.01
N GLN A 323 8.14 -8.79 25.55
CA GLN A 323 8.84 -10.03 25.30
C GLN A 323 8.74 -10.46 23.84
N ALA A 324 7.57 -10.36 23.22
CA ALA A 324 7.37 -10.67 21.80
C ALA A 324 8.24 -9.79 20.88
N PHE A 325 8.40 -8.50 21.21
CA PHE A 325 9.31 -7.62 20.52
C PHE A 325 10.77 -8.04 20.67
N ASP A 326 11.19 -8.42 21.87
CA ASP A 326 12.58 -8.82 22.12
C ASP A 326 12.93 -10.15 21.42
N GLU A 327 12.01 -11.11 21.42
CA GLU A 327 12.15 -12.37 20.70
C GLU A 327 12.23 -12.13 19.18
N PHE A 328 11.38 -11.26 18.64
CA PHE A 328 11.42 -10.86 17.23
C PHE A 328 12.75 -10.20 16.86
N TYR A 329 13.25 -9.29 17.70
CA TYR A 329 14.54 -8.66 17.46
C TYR A 329 15.66 -9.68 17.35
N VAL A 330 15.77 -10.60 18.31
CA VAL A 330 16.80 -11.63 18.32
C VAL A 330 16.72 -12.51 17.08
N GLU A 331 15.51 -12.84 16.66
CA GLU A 331 15.28 -13.72 15.52
C GLU A 331 15.60 -13.10 14.17
N TYR A 332 15.25 -11.83 13.97
CA TYR A 332 15.34 -11.16 12.65
C TYR A 332 16.51 -10.21 12.51
N PHE A 333 16.90 -9.53 13.56
CA PHE A 333 17.97 -8.54 13.53
C PHE A 333 19.24 -9.03 14.24
N GLY A 334 19.12 -9.67 15.38
CA GLY A 334 20.25 -10.17 16.17
C GLY A 334 20.97 -11.39 15.57
N ALA A 335 20.45 -11.96 14.46
CA ALA A 335 21.06 -13.09 13.79
C ALA A 335 22.38 -12.73 13.12
N ASP A 336 23.30 -13.72 12.99
CA ASP A 336 24.59 -13.54 12.34
C ASP A 336 24.42 -13.08 10.88
N GLY A 337 25.23 -12.10 10.48
CA GLY A 337 25.29 -11.59 9.10
C GLY A 337 24.30 -10.46 8.79
N THR A 338 23.36 -10.15 9.68
CA THR A 338 22.40 -9.03 9.47
C THR A 338 23.05 -7.66 9.57
N GLY A 339 24.15 -7.56 10.34
CA GLY A 339 24.87 -6.31 10.59
C GLY A 339 24.31 -5.49 11.75
N TYR A 340 23.30 -5.98 12.44
CA TYR A 340 22.75 -5.39 13.68
C TYR A 340 23.42 -6.03 14.90
N PRO A 341 23.40 -5.35 16.08
CA PRO A 341 23.85 -5.95 17.34
C PRO A 341 23.05 -7.21 17.70
N SER A 342 23.71 -8.21 18.29
CA SER A 342 23.04 -9.40 18.80
C SER A 342 22.26 -9.14 20.10
N GLU A 343 22.58 -8.08 20.83
CA GLU A 343 21.79 -7.59 21.95
C GLU A 343 20.63 -6.74 21.46
N VAL A 344 19.48 -6.83 22.12
CA VAL A 344 18.27 -6.09 21.78
C VAL A 344 18.55 -4.59 21.86
N THR A 345 18.61 -3.95 20.69
CA THR A 345 18.95 -2.53 20.53
C THR A 345 18.07 -1.93 19.44
N TRP A 346 16.81 -1.66 19.78
CA TRP A 346 15.82 -1.13 18.83
C TRP A 346 16.19 0.24 18.25
N ASP A 347 16.93 1.07 18.99
CA ASP A 347 17.45 2.35 18.49
C ASP A 347 18.37 2.22 17.28
N SER A 348 18.89 1.02 17.01
CA SER A 348 19.70 0.74 15.83
C SER A 348 18.88 0.43 14.58
N ILE A 349 17.58 0.17 14.75
CA ILE A 349 16.64 -0.17 13.68
C ILE A 349 16.09 1.09 13.04
N LYS A 350 15.92 1.09 11.73
CA LYS A 350 15.34 2.26 11.05
C LYS A 350 13.89 2.50 11.48
N PRO A 351 13.48 3.77 11.67
CA PRO A 351 12.10 4.11 12.04
C PRO A 351 11.06 3.52 11.09
N GLN A 352 11.35 3.45 9.78
CA GLN A 352 10.44 2.85 8.81
C GLN A 352 10.15 1.38 9.08
N VAL A 353 11.15 0.62 9.50
CA VAL A 353 11.00 -0.81 9.86
C VAL A 353 10.04 -0.95 11.05
N ILE A 354 10.23 -0.11 12.06
CA ILE A 354 9.37 -0.06 13.25
C ILE A 354 7.95 0.35 12.84
N GLN A 355 7.82 1.37 11.99
CA GLN A 355 6.53 1.81 11.46
C GLN A 355 5.78 0.67 10.76
N ASP A 356 6.45 -0.09 9.90
CA ASP A 356 5.82 -1.20 9.18
C ASP A 356 5.38 -2.33 10.13
N ILE A 357 6.14 -2.59 11.20
CA ILE A 357 5.74 -3.52 12.27
C ILE A 357 4.47 -3.00 12.98
N LEU A 358 4.45 -1.73 13.35
CA LEU A 358 3.29 -1.10 14.00
C LEU A 358 2.07 -1.10 13.07
N LEU A 359 2.24 -0.78 11.79
CA LEU A 359 1.15 -0.80 10.81
C LEU A 359 0.53 -2.19 10.63
N ASN A 360 1.34 -3.24 10.77
CA ASN A 360 0.82 -4.61 10.77
C ASN A 360 -0.01 -4.93 12.03
N SER A 361 0.15 -4.13 13.08
CA SER A 361 -0.58 -4.24 14.34
C SER A 361 -1.84 -3.36 14.40
N VAL A 362 -2.18 -2.63 13.34
CA VAL A 362 -3.24 -1.62 13.34
C VAL A 362 -4.23 -1.83 12.20
N TYR A 363 -5.52 -1.87 12.56
CA TYR A 363 -6.63 -1.76 11.62
C TYR A 363 -7.54 -0.59 12.02
N SER A 364 -7.70 0.38 11.16
CA SER A 364 -8.28 1.70 11.51
C SER A 364 -9.70 1.96 11.01
N SER A 365 -10.40 0.97 10.43
CA SER A 365 -11.73 1.20 9.85
C SER A 365 -12.88 0.75 10.74
N SER A 366 -12.71 -0.34 11.50
CA SER A 366 -13.77 -0.95 12.32
C SER A 366 -13.15 -1.89 13.34
N ILE A 367 -13.98 -2.45 14.22
CA ILE A 367 -13.55 -3.60 15.01
C ILE A 367 -13.46 -4.84 14.11
N VAL A 368 -12.41 -5.59 14.34
CA VAL A 368 -12.13 -6.87 13.69
C VAL A 368 -12.42 -7.99 14.67
N PHE A 369 -13.14 -9.01 14.22
CA PHE A 369 -13.46 -10.18 15.01
C PHE A 369 -12.52 -11.36 14.68
N PRO A 370 -12.33 -12.31 15.62
CA PRO A 370 -11.40 -13.41 15.41
C PRO A 370 -11.67 -14.23 14.14
N GLU A 371 -12.94 -14.44 13.78
CA GLU A 371 -13.26 -15.19 12.56
C GLU A 371 -12.88 -14.45 11.27
N GLU A 372 -12.89 -13.11 11.25
CA GLU A 372 -12.42 -12.31 10.12
C GLU A 372 -10.89 -12.45 9.93
N ILE A 373 -10.14 -12.54 11.04
CA ILE A 373 -8.67 -12.75 11.01
C ILE A 373 -8.38 -14.16 10.48
N THR A 374 -9.00 -15.18 11.07
CA THR A 374 -8.80 -16.58 10.65
C THR A 374 -9.14 -16.81 9.17
N ARG A 375 -10.11 -16.06 8.64
CA ARG A 375 -10.52 -16.11 7.23
C ARG A 375 -9.55 -15.39 6.30
N GLY A 376 -8.64 -14.55 6.83
CA GLY A 376 -7.65 -13.81 6.05
C GLY A 376 -8.21 -12.60 5.27
N ASP A 377 -9.34 -12.05 5.72
CA ASP A 377 -10.00 -10.93 5.04
C ASP A 377 -9.42 -9.57 5.42
N ILE A 378 -8.69 -9.48 6.52
CA ILE A 378 -8.26 -8.22 7.10
C ILE A 378 -6.90 -7.83 6.54
N LYS A 379 -6.84 -6.63 5.97
CA LYS A 379 -5.60 -6.04 5.47
C LYS A 379 -5.27 -4.75 6.22
N ASN A 380 -4.00 -4.59 6.54
CA ASN A 380 -3.49 -3.33 7.10
C ASN A 380 -3.50 -2.19 6.06
N THR A 381 -3.09 -1.00 6.48
CA THR A 381 -3.03 0.19 5.59
C THR A 381 -2.07 0.04 4.41
N SER A 382 -1.09 -0.85 4.52
CA SER A 382 -0.15 -1.18 3.44
C SER A 382 -0.66 -2.29 2.52
N GLY A 383 -1.90 -2.79 2.73
CA GLY A 383 -2.52 -3.85 1.93
C GLY A 383 -2.08 -5.27 2.29
N MET A 384 -1.28 -5.45 3.35
CA MET A 384 -0.84 -6.75 3.84
C MET A 384 -1.94 -7.41 4.67
N ILE A 385 -2.12 -8.73 4.51
CA ILE A 385 -3.03 -9.51 5.34
C ILE A 385 -2.49 -9.53 6.78
N ILE A 386 -3.37 -9.23 7.73
CA ILE A 386 -3.09 -9.40 9.15
C ILE A 386 -3.40 -10.85 9.49
N ASP A 387 -2.39 -11.59 9.87
CA ASP A 387 -2.48 -13.01 10.20
C ASP A 387 -1.78 -13.27 11.54
N PHE A 388 -2.51 -13.86 12.49
CA PHE A 388 -1.98 -14.37 13.75
C PHE A 388 -2.96 -15.39 14.33
N ASP A 389 -2.48 -16.21 15.25
CA ASP A 389 -3.30 -17.20 15.95
C ASP A 389 -4.18 -16.51 17.00
N VAL A 390 -5.45 -16.29 16.67
CA VAL A 390 -6.42 -15.65 17.58
C VAL A 390 -6.68 -16.47 18.84
N ASP A 391 -6.52 -17.79 18.78
CA ASP A 391 -6.76 -18.68 19.93
C ASP A 391 -5.57 -18.64 20.91
N ALA A 392 -4.39 -18.23 20.44
CA ALA A 392 -3.22 -18.03 21.29
C ALA A 392 -3.27 -16.73 22.12
N VAL A 393 -4.19 -15.80 21.84
CA VAL A 393 -4.32 -14.57 22.62
C VAL A 393 -4.94 -14.90 23.98
N PRO A 394 -4.31 -14.57 25.11
CA PRO A 394 -4.87 -14.83 26.44
C PRO A 394 -6.19 -14.08 26.69
N GLU A 395 -7.13 -14.68 27.43
CA GLU A 395 -8.44 -14.05 27.69
C GLU A 395 -8.33 -12.67 28.36
N GLU A 396 -7.40 -12.53 29.30
CA GLU A 396 -7.15 -11.27 30.00
C GLU A 396 -6.61 -10.16 29.09
N ASN A 397 -6.07 -10.54 27.94
CA ASN A 397 -5.52 -9.63 26.94
C ASN A 397 -6.49 -9.31 25.77
N ARG A 398 -7.72 -9.85 25.83
CA ARG A 398 -8.79 -9.58 24.86
C ARG A 398 -9.71 -8.51 25.43
N LYS A 399 -9.69 -7.31 24.86
CA LYS A 399 -10.45 -6.16 25.40
C LYS A 399 -11.30 -5.49 24.35
N VAL A 400 -12.55 -5.24 24.70
CA VAL A 400 -13.35 -4.23 24.01
C VAL A 400 -13.10 -2.89 24.71
N CYS A 401 -12.73 -1.89 23.96
CA CYS A 401 -12.41 -0.54 24.43
C CYS A 401 -13.40 0.47 23.89
N VAL A 402 -13.42 1.68 24.45
CA VAL A 402 -14.34 2.75 24.02
C VAL A 402 -14.12 3.14 22.56
N ASN A 403 -12.89 3.00 22.06
CA ASN A 403 -12.49 3.36 20.70
C ASN A 403 -12.14 2.15 19.82
N GLY A 404 -12.43 0.93 20.27
CA GLY A 404 -12.21 -0.26 19.45
C GLY A 404 -12.01 -1.55 20.22
N VAL A 405 -11.14 -2.42 19.70
CA VAL A 405 -10.76 -3.68 20.33
C VAL A 405 -9.23 -3.82 20.42
N LEU A 406 -8.79 -4.48 21.47
CA LEU A 406 -7.39 -4.81 21.72
C LEU A 406 -7.22 -6.32 21.74
N TYR A 407 -6.23 -6.79 21.01
CA TYR A 407 -5.66 -8.13 21.08
C TYR A 407 -4.22 -8.01 21.60
N GLY A 408 -3.97 -8.43 22.80
CA GLY A 408 -2.62 -8.45 23.38
C GLY A 408 -1.92 -9.74 23.01
N CYS A 409 -0.96 -9.68 22.10
CA CYS A 409 -0.33 -10.83 21.47
C CYS A 409 1.01 -11.17 22.15
N ASP A 410 1.20 -12.42 22.58
CA ASP A 410 2.47 -12.90 23.13
C ASP A 410 3.53 -13.21 22.07
N VAL A 411 3.14 -13.12 20.79
CA VAL A 411 4.02 -13.30 19.63
C VAL A 411 3.85 -12.13 18.69
N LEU A 412 4.96 -11.58 18.20
CA LEU A 412 4.94 -10.64 17.09
C LEU A 412 5.03 -11.43 15.78
N THR A 413 3.90 -11.53 15.08
CA THR A 413 3.88 -12.17 13.76
C THR A 413 4.60 -11.28 12.76
N PRO A 414 5.62 -11.80 12.05
CA PRO A 414 6.34 -11.00 11.07
C PRO A 414 5.40 -10.55 9.95
N PRO A 415 5.42 -9.28 9.59
CA PRO A 415 4.74 -8.82 8.39
C PRO A 415 5.18 -9.59 7.14
N ALA A 416 4.31 -9.75 6.16
CA ALA A 416 4.60 -10.50 4.92
C ALA A 416 5.87 -10.00 4.20
N GLN A 417 6.21 -8.72 4.39
CA GLN A 417 7.44 -8.11 3.88
C GLN A 417 8.73 -8.83 4.33
N TYR A 418 8.70 -9.49 5.49
CA TYR A 418 9.87 -10.17 6.05
C TYR A 418 10.13 -11.54 5.43
N SER A 419 9.14 -12.19 4.87
CA SER A 419 9.26 -13.52 4.25
C SER A 419 9.23 -13.49 2.73
N ALA A 420 8.71 -12.40 2.13
CA ALA A 420 8.70 -12.17 0.69
C ALA A 420 10.08 -11.67 0.18
N VAL A 421 10.20 -11.50 -1.13
CA VAL A 421 11.44 -11.00 -1.77
C VAL A 421 11.86 -9.59 -1.32
N THR A 422 11.05 -8.89 -0.57
CA THR A 422 11.41 -7.63 0.09
C THR A 422 12.22 -7.81 1.38
N GLY A 423 12.19 -9.01 1.95
CA GLY A 423 12.75 -9.33 3.27
C GLY A 423 14.20 -8.92 3.51
N PRO A 424 15.13 -9.07 2.55
CA PRO A 424 16.49 -8.61 2.76
C PRO A 424 16.63 -7.13 3.11
N ALA A 425 15.76 -6.25 2.55
CA ALA A 425 15.77 -4.83 2.88
C ALA A 425 15.40 -4.55 4.34
N TYR A 426 14.54 -5.38 4.92
CA TYR A 426 14.12 -5.27 6.31
C TYR A 426 15.12 -5.89 7.29
N GLN A 427 15.76 -7.01 6.92
CA GLN A 427 16.55 -7.83 7.83
C GLN A 427 18.06 -7.50 7.82
N TYR A 428 18.59 -6.91 6.74
CA TYR A 428 20.01 -6.62 6.62
C TYR A 428 20.29 -5.12 6.64
N LYS A 429 21.06 -4.69 7.63
CA LYS A 429 21.42 -3.28 7.81
C LYS A 429 22.08 -2.65 6.57
N LYS A 430 22.82 -3.44 5.80
CA LYS A 430 23.51 -2.97 4.58
C LYS A 430 22.59 -2.55 3.43
N PHE A 431 21.27 -2.79 3.53
CA PHE A 431 20.26 -2.44 2.53
C PHE A 431 19.27 -1.37 3.00
N ASN A 432 19.58 -0.67 4.07
CA ASN A 432 18.70 0.32 4.67
C ASN A 432 18.27 1.45 3.70
N ASN A 433 19.16 1.90 2.81
CA ASN A 433 18.80 2.93 1.84
C ASN A 433 17.91 2.37 0.71
N PHE A 434 18.10 1.10 0.36
CA PHE A 434 17.21 0.45 -0.61
C PHE A 434 15.80 0.24 -0.04
N LEU A 435 15.67 0.00 1.27
CA LEU A 435 14.37 -0.05 1.94
C LEU A 435 13.61 1.27 1.79
N VAL A 436 14.28 2.42 1.96
CA VAL A 436 13.65 3.73 1.75
C VAL A 436 13.18 3.90 0.30
N MET A 437 13.98 3.45 -0.68
CA MET A 437 13.58 3.48 -2.09
C MET A 437 12.38 2.57 -2.36
N LEU A 438 12.34 1.38 -1.76
CA LEU A 438 11.20 0.46 -1.86
C LEU A 438 9.93 1.10 -1.31
N GLY A 439 9.99 1.75 -0.14
CA GLY A 439 8.86 2.46 0.46
C GLY A 439 8.29 3.55 -0.45
N ASN A 440 9.17 4.24 -1.19
CA ASN A 440 8.79 5.33 -2.10
C ASN A 440 8.44 4.84 -3.53
N SER A 441 8.48 3.53 -3.79
CA SER A 441 8.27 2.96 -5.14
C SER A 441 6.85 2.47 -5.39
N ASP A 442 6.00 2.40 -4.37
CA ASP A 442 4.66 1.78 -4.39
C ASP A 442 4.66 0.27 -4.76
N LEU A 443 5.84 -0.39 -4.71
CA LEU A 443 5.99 -1.79 -5.10
C LEU A 443 5.91 -2.79 -3.94
N ILE A 444 5.96 -2.36 -2.69
CA ILE A 444 6.04 -3.28 -1.54
C ILE A 444 4.87 -4.29 -1.57
N SER A 445 3.63 -3.82 -1.73
CA SER A 445 2.46 -4.69 -1.78
C SER A 445 2.50 -5.69 -2.95
N THR A 446 2.96 -5.22 -4.11
CA THR A 446 3.12 -6.07 -5.31
C THR A 446 4.18 -7.14 -5.08
N LEU A 447 5.35 -6.75 -4.55
CA LEU A 447 6.47 -7.66 -4.28
C LEU A 447 6.22 -8.61 -3.09
N CYS A 448 5.19 -8.38 -2.30
CA CYS A 448 4.76 -9.29 -1.23
C CYS A 448 3.61 -10.20 -1.64
N SER A 449 3.04 -10.01 -2.84
CA SER A 449 1.98 -10.88 -3.36
C SER A 449 2.53 -12.24 -3.76
N ASN A 450 1.77 -13.29 -3.48
CA ASN A 450 2.08 -14.66 -3.92
C ASN A 450 1.55 -14.99 -5.32
N GLU A 451 1.03 -13.99 -6.04
CA GLU A 451 0.50 -14.21 -7.40
C GLU A 451 1.60 -14.34 -8.45
N MET A 452 2.75 -13.75 -8.21
CA MET A 452 3.90 -13.74 -9.11
C MET A 452 5.19 -14.09 -8.37
N ASN A 453 6.14 -14.67 -9.08
CA ASN A 453 7.50 -14.87 -8.59
C ASN A 453 8.44 -13.77 -9.11
N TYR A 454 9.42 -13.41 -8.28
CA TYR A 454 10.36 -12.33 -8.58
C TYR A 454 11.81 -12.76 -8.34
N ILE A 455 12.72 -12.10 -9.04
CA ILE A 455 14.13 -12.03 -8.66
C ILE A 455 14.46 -10.58 -8.31
N VAL A 456 15.03 -10.35 -7.14
CA VAL A 456 15.43 -9.03 -6.68
C VAL A 456 16.93 -8.99 -6.42
N LEU A 457 17.60 -7.98 -6.99
CA LEU A 457 18.98 -7.62 -6.68
C LEU A 457 19.02 -6.51 -5.64
N PHE A 458 19.78 -6.68 -4.58
CA PHE A 458 19.90 -5.72 -3.50
C PHE A 458 21.23 -4.95 -3.58
N PRO A 459 21.20 -3.66 -3.92
CA PRO A 459 22.37 -2.80 -3.83
C PRO A 459 22.63 -2.41 -2.37
N SER A 460 23.88 -2.46 -1.95
CA SER A 460 24.24 -2.07 -0.59
C SER A 460 24.32 -0.55 -0.41
N ASP A 461 24.21 -0.10 0.84
CA ASP A 461 24.41 1.31 1.21
C ASP A 461 25.80 1.82 0.81
N ASN A 462 26.83 0.95 0.81
CA ASN A 462 28.18 1.31 0.35
C ASN A 462 28.21 1.59 -1.17
N GLN A 463 27.47 0.83 -1.98
CA GLN A 463 27.35 1.07 -3.42
C GLN A 463 26.63 2.40 -3.69
N MET A 464 25.58 2.68 -2.91
CA MET A 464 24.86 3.95 -2.99
C MET A 464 25.75 5.12 -2.58
N ALA A 465 26.47 4.99 -1.47
CA ALA A 465 27.40 6.04 -0.99
C ALA A 465 28.53 6.33 -1.99
N TYR A 466 29.05 5.32 -2.68
CA TYR A 466 30.03 5.50 -3.75
C TYR A 466 29.48 6.41 -4.87
N ASN A 467 28.18 6.33 -5.14
CA ASN A 467 27.47 7.15 -6.12
C ASN A 467 26.90 8.46 -5.52
N GLY A 468 27.34 8.84 -4.31
CA GLY A 468 26.96 10.09 -3.66
C GLY A 468 25.57 10.06 -3.02
N ILE A 469 24.95 8.88 -2.88
CA ILE A 469 23.66 8.74 -2.20
C ILE A 469 23.86 8.47 -0.72
N THR A 470 23.27 9.32 0.10
CA THR A 470 23.31 9.23 1.56
C THR A 470 21.90 9.43 2.13
N PHE A 471 21.69 8.94 3.35
CA PHE A 471 20.44 9.16 4.06
C PHE A 471 20.60 10.36 5.02
N ASP A 472 19.76 11.37 4.86
CA ASP A 472 19.63 12.48 5.79
C ASP A 472 18.62 12.10 6.88
N ALA A 473 19.13 11.90 8.11
CA ALA A 473 18.30 11.52 9.24
C ALA A 473 17.45 12.69 9.80
N VAL A 474 17.80 13.93 9.50
CA VAL A 474 17.05 15.12 9.98
C VAL A 474 15.78 15.29 9.14
N ASP A 475 15.94 15.21 7.82
CA ASP A 475 14.82 15.37 6.89
C ASP A 475 14.16 14.02 6.52
N ASN A 476 14.66 12.90 7.07
CA ASN A 476 14.18 11.54 6.81
C ASN A 476 14.06 11.21 5.31
N ARG A 477 15.11 11.51 4.53
CA ARG A 477 15.11 11.37 3.09
C ARG A 477 16.46 10.91 2.53
N LEU A 478 16.43 10.37 1.30
CA LEU A 478 17.66 10.11 0.54
C LEU A 478 18.09 11.36 -0.21
N GLU A 479 19.38 11.62 -0.18
CA GLU A 479 20.03 12.70 -0.92
C GLU A 479 21.09 12.14 -1.88
N ILE A 480 21.27 12.81 -3.02
CA ILE A 480 22.39 12.60 -3.92
C ILE A 480 23.21 13.89 -4.00
N ASN A 481 24.49 13.81 -3.62
CA ASN A 481 25.42 14.95 -3.58
C ASN A 481 24.83 16.17 -2.83
N ASN A 482 24.22 15.95 -1.66
CA ASN A 482 23.54 16.93 -0.80
C ASN A 482 22.30 17.57 -1.44
N SER A 483 21.69 16.94 -2.42
CA SER A 483 20.42 17.36 -3.00
C SER A 483 19.40 16.22 -2.86
N ASN A 484 18.13 16.56 -2.68
CA ASN A 484 17.07 15.55 -2.55
C ASN A 484 17.06 14.58 -3.75
N LEU A 485 17.13 13.28 -3.50
CA LEU A 485 16.94 12.25 -4.51
C LEU A 485 15.44 12.13 -4.82
N SER A 486 15.05 12.49 -6.03
CA SER A 486 13.64 12.51 -6.42
C SER A 486 12.97 11.13 -6.30
N SER A 487 11.68 11.10 -5.93
CA SER A 487 10.91 9.86 -5.84
C SER A 487 10.93 9.07 -7.15
N SER A 488 10.92 9.76 -8.31
CA SER A 488 11.01 9.09 -9.61
C SER A 488 12.37 8.40 -9.84
N ALA A 489 13.47 8.97 -9.35
CA ALA A 489 14.78 8.32 -9.42
C ALA A 489 14.86 7.11 -8.49
N GLN A 490 14.30 7.22 -7.28
CA GLN A 490 14.18 6.10 -6.35
C GLN A 490 13.35 4.97 -6.94
N GLN A 491 12.20 5.27 -7.50
CA GLN A 491 11.31 4.32 -8.15
C GLN A 491 11.99 3.61 -9.33
N ARG A 492 12.67 4.34 -10.22
CA ARG A 492 13.44 3.75 -11.34
C ARG A 492 14.52 2.79 -10.84
N THR A 493 15.22 3.17 -9.77
CA THR A 493 16.24 2.31 -9.18
C THR A 493 15.66 0.98 -8.72
N VAL A 494 14.51 0.99 -8.02
CA VAL A 494 13.84 -0.23 -7.61
C VAL A 494 13.41 -1.07 -8.82
N TYR A 495 12.74 -0.48 -9.80
CA TYR A 495 12.32 -1.17 -11.02
C TYR A 495 13.50 -1.81 -11.79
N ALA A 496 14.66 -1.17 -11.78
CA ALA A 496 15.88 -1.68 -12.39
C ALA A 496 16.49 -2.90 -11.67
N HIS A 497 16.10 -3.12 -10.41
CA HIS A 497 16.59 -4.18 -9.56
C HIS A 497 15.60 -5.33 -9.36
N VAL A 498 14.51 -5.35 -10.10
CA VAL A 498 13.47 -6.38 -10.00
C VAL A 498 13.14 -6.97 -11.36
N VAL A 499 13.05 -8.28 -11.39
CA VAL A 499 12.56 -9.07 -12.54
C VAL A 499 11.34 -9.86 -12.09
N SER A 500 10.27 -9.84 -12.88
CA SER A 500 9.09 -10.70 -12.71
C SER A 500 9.28 -11.99 -13.52
N LEU A 501 8.95 -13.14 -12.92
CA LEU A 501 9.07 -14.45 -13.55
C LEU A 501 7.68 -15.00 -13.88
N ASP A 502 7.47 -15.38 -15.13
CA ASP A 502 6.19 -15.95 -15.62
C ASP A 502 6.04 -17.42 -15.14
N GLY A 503 5.81 -17.61 -13.84
CA GLY A 503 5.45 -18.92 -13.28
C GLY A 503 6.57 -19.98 -13.24
N SER A 504 7.75 -19.71 -13.78
CA SER A 504 8.93 -20.55 -13.63
C SER A 504 9.89 -19.93 -12.62
N THR A 505 10.16 -20.62 -11.53
CA THR A 505 11.13 -20.17 -10.54
C THR A 505 12.52 -20.55 -11.01
N THR A 506 13.21 -19.68 -11.70
CA THR A 506 14.60 -19.90 -12.09
C THR A 506 15.51 -19.19 -11.11
N SER A 507 16.39 -19.94 -10.46
CA SER A 507 17.49 -19.37 -9.66
C SER A 507 18.61 -18.93 -10.60
N LEU A 508 19.21 -17.75 -10.37
CA LEU A 508 20.37 -17.31 -11.15
C LEU A 508 21.57 -18.29 -11.01
N ASN A 509 21.64 -19.01 -9.89
CA ASN A 509 22.71 -20.01 -9.64
C ASN A 509 22.49 -21.33 -10.39
N GLU A 510 21.27 -21.59 -10.88
CA GLU A 510 20.92 -22.80 -11.62
C GLU A 510 21.07 -22.63 -13.13
N LEU A 511 21.35 -21.41 -13.61
CA LEU A 511 21.55 -21.11 -15.00
C LEU A 511 22.85 -21.78 -15.49
N PRO A 512 22.86 -22.35 -16.70
CA PRO A 512 24.06 -22.94 -17.25
C PRO A 512 25.23 -21.94 -17.29
N LEU A 513 26.44 -22.42 -17.00
CA LEU A 513 27.66 -21.60 -17.07
C LEU A 513 27.93 -21.12 -18.52
N THR A 514 27.47 -21.86 -19.51
CA THR A 514 27.54 -21.49 -20.92
C THR A 514 26.11 -21.24 -21.41
N GLY A 515 25.71 -20.02 -21.49
CA GLY A 515 24.36 -19.72 -21.95
C GLY A 515 24.14 -18.24 -22.04
N LYS A 516 23.13 -17.86 -22.80
CA LYS A 516 22.70 -16.49 -23.02
C LYS A 516 21.43 -16.29 -22.20
N HIS A 517 21.57 -15.71 -21.03
CA HIS A 517 20.45 -15.49 -20.13
C HIS A 517 20.20 -13.99 -20.00
N VAL A 518 19.01 -13.59 -20.43
CA VAL A 518 18.56 -12.21 -20.46
C VAL A 518 17.30 -12.08 -19.63
N PHE A 519 17.28 -11.14 -18.71
CA PHE A 519 16.11 -10.83 -17.90
C PHE A 519 15.67 -9.39 -18.13
N ARG A 520 14.41 -9.21 -18.42
CA ARG A 520 13.81 -7.87 -18.49
C ARG A 520 13.49 -7.41 -17.07
N THR A 521 14.03 -6.25 -16.68
CA THR A 521 13.66 -5.63 -15.41
C THR A 521 12.26 -5.02 -15.47
N LEU A 522 11.69 -4.67 -14.32
CA LEU A 522 10.42 -3.93 -14.25
C LEU A 522 10.54 -2.49 -14.73
N SER A 523 11.74 -2.03 -15.13
CA SER A 523 11.92 -0.69 -15.68
C SER A 523 10.95 -0.44 -16.84
N PRO A 524 10.16 0.64 -16.80
CA PRO A 524 9.16 0.93 -17.82
C PRO A 524 9.77 1.29 -19.17
N ASP A 525 11.03 1.67 -19.18
CA ASP A 525 11.70 2.26 -20.34
C ASP A 525 12.31 1.23 -21.30
N TYR A 526 12.12 -0.07 -21.14
CA TYR A 526 12.69 -1.16 -21.94
C TYR A 526 14.22 -1.16 -22.08
N ARG A 527 14.93 -0.31 -21.36
CA ARG A 527 16.34 0.02 -21.58
C ARG A 527 17.28 -0.74 -20.67
N LEU A 528 16.77 -1.34 -19.59
CA LEU A 528 17.58 -2.02 -18.62
C LEU A 528 17.23 -3.50 -18.54
N TYR A 529 18.18 -4.31 -18.97
CA TYR A 529 18.14 -5.76 -18.90
C TYR A 529 19.29 -6.27 -18.07
N TRP A 530 19.10 -7.40 -17.43
CA TRP A 530 20.18 -8.13 -16.83
C TRP A 530 20.68 -9.20 -17.81
N TYR A 531 21.99 -9.29 -17.94
CA TYR A 531 22.68 -10.35 -18.64
C TYR A 531 23.43 -11.21 -17.62
N VAL A 532 23.11 -12.50 -17.58
CA VAL A 532 23.74 -13.46 -16.66
C VAL A 532 24.56 -14.45 -17.47
N LYS A 533 25.82 -14.59 -17.09
CA LYS A 533 26.78 -15.50 -17.72
C LYS A 533 27.77 -16.04 -16.70
N ASP A 534 28.02 -17.33 -16.71
CA ASP A 534 29.07 -17.99 -15.88
C ASP A 534 28.94 -17.67 -14.38
N GLY A 535 27.71 -17.56 -13.85
CA GLY A 535 27.46 -17.19 -12.46
C GLY A 535 27.77 -15.74 -12.11
N LYS A 536 27.84 -14.86 -13.11
CA LYS A 536 28.04 -13.42 -12.97
C LYS A 536 26.92 -12.65 -13.65
N ILE A 537 26.71 -11.42 -13.22
CA ILE A 537 25.63 -10.56 -13.72
C ILE A 537 26.18 -9.22 -14.20
N THR A 538 25.59 -8.71 -15.26
CA THR A 538 25.72 -7.30 -15.69
C THR A 538 24.38 -6.76 -16.11
N ASN A 539 24.27 -5.45 -16.34
CA ASN A 539 23.10 -4.85 -16.99
C ASN A 539 23.47 -4.28 -18.36
N SER A 540 22.46 -4.00 -19.16
CA SER A 540 22.63 -3.44 -20.51
C SER A 540 23.42 -2.13 -20.52
N PHE A 541 23.27 -1.27 -19.49
CA PHE A 541 24.05 -0.05 -19.35
C PHE A 541 25.56 -0.32 -19.21
N LEU A 542 25.94 -1.18 -18.28
CA LEU A 542 27.36 -1.50 -18.08
C LEU A 542 27.93 -2.29 -19.25
N PHE A 543 27.13 -3.19 -19.85
CA PHE A 543 27.49 -3.95 -21.03
C PHE A 543 27.81 -3.05 -22.24
N ASN A 544 27.09 -1.93 -22.40
CA ASN A 544 27.34 -0.99 -23.48
C ASN A 544 28.77 -0.40 -23.47
N ASN A 545 29.48 -0.45 -22.32
CA ASN A 545 30.89 -0.03 -22.28
C ASN A 545 31.84 -0.96 -23.06
N LEU A 546 31.37 -2.13 -23.49
CA LEU A 546 32.09 -3.00 -24.41
C LEU A 546 32.21 -2.42 -25.83
N ILE A 547 31.28 -1.52 -26.20
CA ILE A 547 31.43 -0.78 -27.45
C ILE A 547 32.64 0.16 -27.29
N ASN A 548 33.71 -0.15 -28.01
CA ASN A 548 34.91 0.63 -27.91
C ASN A 548 34.81 1.87 -28.82
N TYR A 549 34.39 2.99 -28.28
CA TYR A 549 34.27 4.26 -29.03
C TYR A 549 35.57 5.01 -29.13
N THR A 550 36.56 4.74 -28.26
CA THR A 550 37.74 5.59 -28.09
C THR A 550 39.07 4.84 -28.17
N GLY A 551 39.06 3.58 -28.53
CA GLY A 551 40.26 2.74 -28.56
C GLY A 551 40.71 2.20 -27.19
N ASN A 552 39.99 2.49 -26.12
CA ASN A 552 40.25 1.89 -24.79
C ASN A 552 39.47 0.57 -24.70
N ALA A 553 40.19 -0.54 -24.83
CA ALA A 553 39.60 -1.85 -24.74
C ALA A 553 39.08 -2.11 -23.34
N THR A 554 37.74 -2.06 -23.17
CA THR A 554 37.03 -2.65 -22.02
C THR A 554 36.80 -4.11 -22.35
N THR A 555 37.20 -5.00 -21.48
CA THR A 555 37.01 -6.44 -21.67
C THR A 555 35.70 -6.89 -21.05
N GLU A 556 35.15 -8.01 -21.49
CA GLU A 556 33.97 -8.63 -20.92
C GLU A 556 34.11 -8.85 -19.41
N ALA A 557 35.33 -9.28 -18.97
CA ALA A 557 35.66 -9.41 -17.55
C ALA A 557 35.49 -8.10 -16.76
N ASP A 558 35.47 -6.94 -17.43
CA ASP A 558 35.38 -5.64 -16.80
C ASP A 558 33.93 -5.20 -16.53
N VAL A 559 32.94 -5.88 -17.08
CA VAL A 559 31.50 -5.46 -16.97
C VAL A 559 30.67 -6.40 -16.13
N TYR A 560 31.11 -7.62 -15.86
CA TYR A 560 30.34 -8.58 -15.05
C TYR A 560 30.70 -8.47 -13.56
N CYS A 561 29.70 -8.55 -12.71
CA CYS A 561 29.79 -8.58 -11.25
C CYS A 561 29.51 -9.97 -10.71
N ASP A 562 30.17 -10.32 -9.61
CA ASP A 562 29.76 -11.48 -8.80
C ASP A 562 28.46 -11.17 -8.06
N PHE A 563 27.65 -12.21 -7.79
CA PHE A 563 26.45 -12.09 -6.99
C PHE A 563 26.36 -13.24 -5.97
N GLU A 564 25.64 -12.96 -4.87
CA GLU A 564 25.46 -13.91 -3.77
C GLU A 564 23.95 -14.02 -3.47
N GLU A 565 23.45 -15.25 -3.35
CA GLU A 565 22.04 -15.51 -2.99
C GLU A 565 21.80 -15.23 -1.51
N LEU A 566 20.75 -14.47 -1.26
CA LEU A 566 20.25 -14.16 0.07
C LEU A 566 19.10 -15.11 0.40
N LYS A 567 19.21 -15.83 1.50
CA LYS A 567 18.22 -16.83 1.93
C LYS A 567 17.39 -16.34 3.12
N TYR A 568 16.13 -16.72 3.15
CA TYR A 568 15.26 -16.56 4.31
C TYR A 568 15.43 -17.77 5.23
N ARG A 569 16.19 -17.62 6.34
CA ARG A 569 16.45 -18.70 7.30
C ARG A 569 17.02 -19.99 6.65
N GLY A 570 17.85 -19.84 5.64
CA GLY A 570 18.41 -20.96 4.88
C GLY A 570 17.51 -21.51 3.77
N GLU A 571 16.26 -21.04 3.69
CA GLU A 571 15.26 -21.42 2.70
C GLU A 571 15.07 -20.31 1.64
N ASN A 572 14.21 -20.57 0.68
CA ASN A 572 13.83 -19.57 -0.31
C ASN A 572 12.81 -18.57 0.25
N TRP A 573 12.75 -17.39 -0.31
CA TRP A 573 11.69 -16.41 -0.07
C TRP A 573 10.36 -16.93 -0.62
N THR A 574 9.24 -16.55 -0.01
CA THR A 574 7.91 -17.10 -0.32
C THR A 574 7.50 -16.96 -1.77
N ASN A 575 7.96 -15.91 -2.44
CA ASN A 575 7.58 -15.58 -3.82
C ASN A 575 8.80 -15.26 -4.72
N GLY A 576 9.96 -15.86 -4.47
CA GLY A 576 11.08 -15.72 -5.40
C GLY A 576 12.47 -15.90 -4.81
N ARG A 577 13.42 -15.20 -5.39
CA ARG A 577 14.86 -15.26 -5.06
C ARG A 577 15.41 -13.85 -4.88
N CYS A 578 16.34 -13.73 -3.96
CA CYS A 578 17.00 -12.47 -3.65
C CYS A 578 18.52 -12.64 -3.74
N TYR A 579 19.18 -11.65 -4.28
CA TYR A 579 20.62 -11.63 -4.44
C TYR A 579 21.19 -10.28 -4.02
N SER A 580 22.41 -10.29 -3.48
CA SER A 580 23.29 -9.11 -3.43
C SER A 580 24.36 -9.25 -4.50
N TYR A 581 24.89 -8.15 -4.96
CA TYR A 581 25.99 -8.13 -5.90
C TYR A 581 27.15 -7.30 -5.34
N ASP A 582 28.38 -7.69 -5.64
CA ASP A 582 29.58 -7.11 -5.04
C ASP A 582 30.73 -6.97 -6.06
N GLY A 583 31.83 -6.37 -5.62
CA GLY A 583 33.02 -6.12 -6.42
C GLY A 583 33.13 -4.68 -6.92
N THR A 584 34.22 -4.38 -7.55
CA THR A 584 34.56 -3.02 -8.03
C THR A 584 33.62 -2.49 -9.12
N ARG A 585 32.89 -3.38 -9.80
CA ARG A 585 31.94 -3.05 -10.88
C ARG A 585 30.53 -2.90 -10.38
N ALA A 586 30.25 -3.34 -9.16
CA ALA A 586 28.94 -3.25 -8.54
C ALA A 586 28.45 -1.79 -8.44
N GLN A 587 29.34 -0.85 -8.16
CA GLN A 587 29.02 0.57 -8.12
C GLN A 587 28.52 1.10 -9.47
N LYS A 588 29.16 0.69 -10.56
CA LYS A 588 28.79 1.11 -11.92
C LYS A 588 27.50 0.43 -12.40
N LEU A 589 27.25 -0.81 -11.98
CA LEU A 589 26.00 -1.50 -12.27
C LEU A 589 24.83 -0.77 -11.60
N PHE A 590 25.02 -0.32 -10.34
CA PHE A 590 24.05 0.48 -9.64
C PHE A 590 23.87 1.87 -10.28
N GLU A 591 24.97 2.54 -10.68
CA GLU A 591 24.94 3.84 -11.36
C GLU A 591 23.97 3.86 -12.54
N GLY A 592 23.97 2.82 -13.37
CA GLY A 592 23.11 2.70 -14.54
C GLY A 592 21.60 2.66 -14.22
N SER A 593 21.21 2.44 -12.98
CA SER A 593 19.82 2.47 -12.53
C SER A 593 19.34 3.88 -12.14
N LEU A 594 20.25 4.82 -11.92
CA LEU A 594 19.94 6.17 -11.43
C LEU A 594 19.59 7.16 -12.52
N ASP A 595 20.25 7.07 -13.68
CA ASP A 595 20.22 8.14 -14.67
C ASP A 595 19.79 7.66 -16.06
N ASN A 596 18.74 8.28 -16.60
CA ASN A 596 18.27 8.08 -17.97
C ASN A 596 19.22 8.68 -19.01
N ALA A 597 20.03 9.69 -18.66
CA ALA A 597 20.95 10.34 -19.59
C ALA A 597 22.10 9.42 -20.01
N LEU A 598 22.36 8.35 -19.24
CA LEU A 598 23.39 7.34 -19.57
C LEU A 598 22.99 6.44 -20.74
N TYR A 599 21.70 6.38 -21.10
CA TYR A 599 21.20 5.69 -22.28
C TYR A 599 21.05 6.68 -23.44
N ALA A 600 22.20 7.21 -23.89
CA ALA A 600 22.22 8.03 -25.08
C ALA A 600 21.69 7.22 -26.29
N ASN A 601 21.01 7.91 -27.19
CA ASN A 601 20.58 7.34 -28.47
C ASN A 601 21.78 6.92 -29.30
N PHE A 602 21.71 5.73 -29.88
CA PHE A 602 22.81 5.19 -30.68
C PHE A 602 23.04 6.00 -31.97
N VAL A 603 21.97 6.43 -32.65
CA VAL A 603 22.09 7.19 -33.90
C VAL A 603 22.79 8.54 -33.73
N PRO A 604 22.40 9.42 -32.76
CA PRO A 604 23.17 10.64 -32.46
C PRO A 604 24.61 10.38 -32.05
N MET A 605 24.87 9.31 -31.29
CA MET A 605 26.22 8.91 -30.91
C MET A 605 27.05 8.51 -32.14
N MET A 606 26.53 7.65 -33.01
CA MET A 606 27.19 7.31 -34.28
C MET A 606 27.53 8.54 -35.08
N TYR A 607 26.57 9.48 -35.19
CA TYR A 607 26.76 10.70 -35.93
C TYR A 607 27.88 11.58 -35.35
N SER A 608 27.95 11.70 -34.03
CA SER A 608 29.00 12.45 -33.32
C SER A 608 30.41 11.85 -33.56
N LEU A 609 30.48 10.54 -33.69
CA LEU A 609 31.74 9.77 -33.87
C LEU A 609 31.99 9.38 -35.32
N ARG A 610 31.27 9.93 -36.29
CA ARG A 610 31.37 9.56 -37.71
C ARG A 610 32.77 9.73 -38.33
N ASN A 611 33.61 10.56 -37.75
CA ASN A 611 34.97 10.81 -38.18
C ASN A 611 36.02 10.06 -37.33
N ASP A 612 35.59 9.28 -36.34
CA ASP A 612 36.48 8.54 -35.45
C ASP A 612 36.76 7.15 -36.01
N GLU A 613 37.95 7.00 -36.60
CA GLU A 613 38.39 5.73 -37.21
C GLU A 613 38.60 4.60 -36.21
N THR A 614 38.54 4.87 -34.91
CA THR A 614 38.65 3.84 -33.86
C THR A 614 37.33 3.16 -33.59
N THR A 615 36.19 3.71 -34.05
CA THR A 615 34.87 3.11 -33.89
C THR A 615 34.65 1.98 -34.90
N LEU A 616 33.73 1.04 -34.56
CA LEU A 616 33.40 -0.08 -35.45
C LEU A 616 32.42 0.32 -36.58
N PHE A 617 31.82 1.51 -36.52
CA PHE A 617 30.61 1.85 -37.28
C PHE A 617 30.71 3.20 -38.07
N ASN A 618 31.84 3.89 -38.03
CA ASN A 618 31.93 5.18 -38.70
C ASN A 618 31.69 5.13 -40.21
N ALA A 619 32.05 4.00 -40.85
CA ALA A 619 31.76 3.83 -42.29
C ALA A 619 30.27 3.64 -42.55
N PHE A 620 29.53 2.97 -41.66
CA PHE A 620 28.11 2.79 -41.83
C PHE A 620 27.32 4.08 -41.64
N ILE A 621 27.68 4.90 -40.64
CA ILE A 621 27.03 6.22 -40.47
C ILE A 621 27.29 7.13 -41.68
N ASN A 622 28.48 7.12 -42.22
CA ASN A 622 28.78 7.86 -43.46
C ASN A 622 27.99 7.33 -44.65
N LEU A 623 27.75 6.02 -44.73
CA LEU A 623 26.91 5.42 -45.77
C LEU A 623 25.46 5.86 -45.62
N LEU A 624 24.94 5.92 -44.39
CA LEU A 624 23.59 6.47 -44.12
C LEU A 624 23.48 7.96 -44.49
N MET A 625 24.52 8.74 -44.24
CA MET A 625 24.58 10.18 -44.59
C MET A 625 24.53 10.36 -46.11
N VAL A 626 25.40 9.69 -46.87
CA VAL A 626 25.40 9.81 -48.33
C VAL A 626 24.14 9.24 -48.97
N GLY A 627 23.47 8.29 -48.32
CA GLY A 627 22.17 7.75 -48.66
C GLY A 627 21.00 8.67 -48.29
N GLY A 628 21.27 9.82 -47.65
CA GLY A 628 20.23 10.75 -47.23
C GLY A 628 19.23 10.17 -46.20
N MET A 629 19.70 9.22 -45.39
CA MET A 629 18.87 8.57 -44.35
C MET A 629 18.90 9.35 -43.03
N ILE A 630 19.88 10.24 -42.85
CA ILE A 630 20.06 11.02 -41.63
C ILE A 630 19.69 12.47 -41.85
N ASP A 631 18.91 13.01 -40.96
CA ASP A 631 18.75 14.45 -40.79
C ASP A 631 19.91 14.95 -39.93
N GLU A 632 20.77 15.78 -40.54
CA GLU A 632 21.97 16.28 -39.89
C GLU A 632 21.68 17.31 -38.79
N GLU A 633 20.53 18.00 -38.85
CA GLU A 633 20.15 18.99 -37.84
C GLU A 633 19.67 18.30 -36.55
N SER A 634 18.81 17.30 -36.67
CA SER A 634 18.29 16.53 -35.52
C SER A 634 19.21 15.36 -35.13
N GLN A 635 20.23 15.07 -35.96
CA GLN A 635 21.11 13.87 -35.77
C GLN A 635 20.33 12.57 -35.61
N SER A 636 19.24 12.43 -36.37
CA SER A 636 18.32 11.30 -36.27
C SER A 636 18.05 10.69 -37.64
N ILE A 637 17.49 9.49 -37.64
CA ILE A 637 16.93 8.87 -38.84
C ILE A 637 15.43 9.14 -38.83
N PRO A 638 14.91 10.07 -39.70
CA PRO A 638 13.49 10.50 -39.64
C PRO A 638 12.49 9.37 -39.86
N LEU A 639 12.92 8.28 -40.47
CA LEU A 639 12.09 7.09 -40.67
C LEU A 639 11.95 6.22 -39.38
N MET A 640 12.84 6.39 -38.38
CA MET A 640 12.74 5.72 -37.10
C MET A 640 11.69 6.42 -36.21
N THR A 641 10.42 6.06 -36.38
CA THR A 641 9.32 6.59 -35.55
C THR A 641 9.15 5.86 -34.23
N GLU A 642 9.87 4.78 -34.06
CA GLU A 642 9.94 3.94 -32.87
C GLU A 642 11.34 3.33 -32.72
N GLY A 643 11.63 2.68 -31.60
CA GLY A 643 12.88 1.94 -31.41
C GLY A 643 13.04 0.80 -32.41
N CYS A 644 14.27 0.54 -32.83
CA CYS A 644 14.60 -0.49 -33.80
C CYS A 644 15.67 -1.45 -33.25
N LEU A 645 15.57 -2.72 -33.66
CA LEU A 645 16.71 -3.62 -33.64
C LEU A 645 17.57 -3.33 -34.89
N MET A 646 18.83 -3.02 -34.69
CA MET A 646 19.75 -2.57 -35.75
C MET A 646 20.89 -3.58 -35.93
N PHE A 647 21.12 -3.98 -37.19
CA PHE A 647 22.28 -4.78 -37.59
C PHE A 647 23.28 -3.86 -38.27
N ILE A 648 24.36 -3.50 -37.58
CA ILE A 648 25.29 -2.47 -38.03
C ILE A 648 26.56 -3.12 -38.58
N PRO A 649 26.82 -3.03 -39.89
CA PRO A 649 28.05 -3.59 -40.48
C PRO A 649 29.28 -2.83 -40.05
N THR A 650 30.35 -3.56 -39.77
CA THR A 650 31.66 -2.97 -39.43
C THR A 650 32.24 -2.12 -40.55
N ASN A 651 33.13 -1.21 -40.20
CA ASN A 651 33.82 -0.30 -41.16
C ASN A 651 34.40 -1.03 -42.35
N ASN A 652 35.10 -2.12 -42.07
CA ASN A 652 35.75 -2.90 -43.12
C ASN A 652 34.73 -3.61 -44.01
N ALA A 653 33.67 -4.15 -43.42
CA ALA A 653 32.57 -4.79 -44.15
C ALA A 653 31.91 -3.82 -45.12
N VAL A 654 31.60 -2.60 -44.69
CA VAL A 654 30.99 -1.55 -45.55
C VAL A 654 31.91 -1.19 -46.71
N LYS A 655 33.19 -0.83 -46.43
CA LYS A 655 34.09 -0.36 -47.46
C LYS A 655 34.41 -1.48 -48.49
N GLN A 656 34.68 -2.68 -48.06
CA GLN A 656 34.90 -3.83 -48.96
C GLN A 656 33.69 -4.13 -49.82
N ALA A 657 32.49 -4.08 -49.26
CA ALA A 657 31.26 -4.36 -49.98
C ALA A 657 30.97 -3.31 -51.09
N ILE A 658 31.22 -2.03 -50.79
CA ILE A 658 31.07 -0.96 -51.80
C ILE A 658 32.06 -1.15 -52.95
N VAL A 659 33.37 -1.42 -52.62
CA VAL A 659 34.41 -1.71 -53.65
C VAL A 659 34.04 -2.94 -54.47
N ALA A 660 33.46 -3.96 -53.88
CA ALA A 660 33.02 -5.17 -54.55
C ALA A 660 31.72 -5.05 -55.33
N GLY A 661 31.08 -3.85 -55.31
CA GLY A 661 29.77 -3.62 -55.97
C GLY A 661 28.58 -4.36 -55.35
N LYS A 662 28.72 -4.74 -54.09
CA LYS A 662 27.68 -5.48 -53.31
C LYS A 662 26.65 -4.55 -52.64
N VAL A 663 26.91 -3.26 -52.58
CA VAL A 663 25.98 -2.26 -52.06
C VAL A 663 25.34 -1.52 -53.26
N PRO A 664 24.04 -1.67 -53.49
CA PRO A 664 23.40 -1.06 -54.66
C PRO A 664 23.38 0.47 -54.55
N GLY A 665 23.46 1.13 -55.68
CA GLY A 665 23.32 2.60 -55.79
C GLY A 665 24.52 3.40 -55.32
N ILE A 666 25.64 2.81 -54.97
CA ILE A 666 26.88 3.53 -54.58
C ILE A 666 28.12 2.79 -55.09
N THR A 667 29.14 3.56 -55.47
CA THR A 667 30.46 3.06 -55.83
C THR A 667 31.53 3.94 -55.21
N SER A 668 32.74 3.45 -55.03
CA SER A 668 33.91 4.25 -54.61
C SER A 668 35.13 3.86 -55.44
N THR A 669 35.95 4.84 -55.76
CA THR A 669 37.24 4.65 -56.47
C THR A 669 38.42 4.49 -55.47
N ALA A 670 38.18 4.71 -54.20
CA ALA A 670 39.17 4.51 -53.14
C ALA A 670 39.36 3.05 -52.75
N SER A 671 40.51 2.70 -52.25
CA SER A 671 40.74 1.37 -51.61
C SER A 671 39.91 1.23 -50.34
N ALA A 672 39.48 0.01 -50.05
CA ALA A 672 38.81 -0.31 -48.73
C ALA A 672 39.72 0.00 -47.53
N ASP A 673 41.05 0.07 -47.73
CA ASP A 673 42.01 0.41 -46.64
C ASP A 673 42.14 1.92 -46.42
N ALA A 674 41.55 2.78 -47.27
CA ALA A 674 41.56 4.20 -47.05
C ALA A 674 40.81 4.62 -45.76
N SER A 675 41.17 5.78 -45.20
CA SER A 675 40.38 6.34 -44.11
C SER A 675 38.89 6.48 -44.54
N THR A 676 37.98 6.40 -43.59
CA THR A 676 36.55 6.53 -43.91
C THR A 676 36.25 7.86 -44.60
N ALA A 677 36.91 8.94 -44.18
CA ALA A 677 36.75 10.25 -44.78
C ALA A 677 37.19 10.26 -46.26
N ASP A 678 38.41 9.76 -46.58
CA ASP A 678 38.92 9.67 -47.96
C ASP A 678 38.10 8.71 -48.81
N PHE A 679 37.65 7.60 -48.22
CA PHE A 679 36.81 6.61 -48.89
C PHE A 679 35.48 7.19 -49.36
N PHE A 680 34.77 7.91 -48.48
CA PHE A 680 33.48 8.51 -48.85
C PHE A 680 33.62 9.79 -49.66
N ALA A 681 34.76 10.56 -49.56
CA ALA A 681 35.08 11.64 -50.46
C ALA A 681 35.25 11.17 -51.92
N ALA A 682 35.70 9.91 -52.11
CA ALA A 682 35.82 9.27 -53.44
C ALA A 682 34.62 8.43 -53.85
N ALA A 683 33.56 8.38 -53.02
CA ALA A 683 32.35 7.64 -53.31
C ALA A 683 31.37 8.46 -54.17
N THR A 684 30.60 7.78 -55.00
CA THR A 684 29.61 8.34 -55.87
C THR A 684 28.31 7.57 -55.73
N VAL A 685 27.20 8.27 -55.33
CA VAL A 685 25.87 7.70 -55.34
C VAL A 685 25.35 7.67 -56.79
N THR A 686 25.13 6.48 -57.29
CA THR A 686 24.68 6.23 -58.67
C THR A 686 23.18 6.06 -58.79
N ASP A 687 22.54 5.53 -57.72
CA ASP A 687 21.10 5.41 -57.61
C ASP A 687 20.70 5.58 -56.14
N LEU A 688 20.18 6.74 -55.79
CA LEU A 688 19.82 7.09 -54.41
C LEU A 688 18.66 6.23 -53.89
N VAL A 689 17.66 5.94 -54.75
CA VAL A 689 16.47 5.17 -54.33
C VAL A 689 16.85 3.70 -54.02
N ALA A 690 17.69 3.12 -54.88
CA ALA A 690 18.20 1.76 -54.67
C ALA A 690 19.03 1.67 -53.37
N LEU A 691 19.86 2.68 -53.09
CA LEU A 691 20.66 2.75 -51.88
C LEU A 691 19.78 2.91 -50.64
N GLN A 692 18.78 3.80 -50.67
CA GLN A 692 17.88 4.01 -49.55
C GLN A 692 17.06 2.75 -49.23
N ASN A 693 16.53 2.05 -50.24
CA ASN A 693 15.77 0.84 -50.06
C ASN A 693 16.66 -0.29 -49.49
N TYR A 694 17.90 -0.38 -49.91
CA TYR A 694 18.87 -1.31 -49.39
C TYR A 694 19.20 -1.02 -47.93
N LEU A 695 19.38 0.26 -47.54
CA LEU A 695 19.72 0.64 -46.18
C LEU A 695 18.61 0.41 -45.17
N LYS A 696 17.36 0.40 -45.58
CA LYS A 696 16.22 0.08 -44.69
C LYS A 696 16.26 -1.32 -44.08
N VAL A 697 16.91 -2.27 -44.74
CA VAL A 697 16.98 -3.65 -44.31
C VAL A 697 17.69 -3.83 -42.96
N TYR A 698 18.58 -2.90 -42.61
CA TYR A 698 19.35 -2.94 -41.37
C TYR A 698 18.56 -2.56 -40.11
N PHE A 699 17.30 -2.15 -40.25
CA PHE A 699 16.46 -1.65 -39.17
C PHE A 699 15.18 -2.47 -39.08
N VAL A 700 14.98 -3.12 -37.94
CA VAL A 700 13.78 -3.89 -37.63
C VAL A 700 12.97 -3.13 -36.59
N PRO A 701 11.82 -2.54 -36.95
CA PRO A 701 10.99 -1.81 -35.99
C PRO A 701 10.51 -2.75 -34.88
N PHE A 702 10.50 -2.27 -33.66
CA PHE A 702 10.10 -3.06 -32.51
C PHE A 702 8.67 -3.57 -32.62
N SER A 703 7.75 -2.81 -33.18
CA SER A 703 6.36 -3.21 -33.40
C SER A 703 6.20 -4.38 -34.38
N THR A 704 7.20 -4.66 -35.23
CA THR A 704 7.19 -5.76 -36.22
C THR A 704 8.02 -6.95 -35.81
N ALA A 705 8.81 -6.83 -34.75
CA ALA A 705 9.57 -7.93 -34.20
C ALA A 705 8.64 -8.93 -33.48
N VAL A 706 8.44 -10.12 -34.05
CA VAL A 706 7.57 -11.16 -33.48
C VAL A 706 8.42 -12.12 -32.67
N ILE A 707 8.83 -11.70 -31.47
CA ILE A 707 9.61 -12.48 -30.51
C ILE A 707 9.10 -12.22 -29.11
N SER A 708 9.20 -13.21 -28.21
CA SER A 708 8.65 -13.12 -26.87
C SER A 708 9.40 -12.13 -25.98
N ASN A 709 10.73 -12.04 -26.12
CA ASN A 709 11.60 -11.18 -25.31
C ASN A 709 11.97 -9.89 -26.05
N PHE A 710 10.96 -9.24 -26.59
CA PHE A 710 11.13 -7.92 -27.17
C PHE A 710 11.74 -6.92 -26.15
N PRO A 711 12.65 -5.98 -26.52
CA PRO A 711 12.93 -5.44 -27.86
C PRO A 711 14.13 -6.06 -28.58
N PHE A 712 14.62 -7.18 -28.19
CA PHE A 712 15.70 -7.86 -28.88
C PHE A 712 15.42 -9.37 -28.97
N LEU A 713 16.21 -10.06 -29.74
CA LEU A 713 16.10 -11.51 -29.86
C LEU A 713 16.30 -12.17 -28.50
N GLY A 714 15.43 -13.07 -28.15
CA GLY A 714 15.57 -13.92 -26.99
C GLY A 714 16.78 -14.82 -27.16
N TRP A 715 17.73 -14.67 -26.29
CA TRP A 715 18.92 -15.49 -26.33
C TRP A 715 18.68 -16.80 -25.59
N GLY A 716 19.20 -17.87 -26.10
CA GLY A 716 19.01 -19.20 -25.54
C GLY A 716 17.59 -19.70 -25.76
N GLU A 717 16.68 -19.52 -24.83
CA GLU A 717 15.36 -20.16 -24.84
C GLU A 717 14.51 -19.85 -26.07
N ASP A 718 14.39 -18.59 -26.51
CA ASP A 718 13.57 -18.22 -27.66
C ASP A 718 14.15 -18.77 -28.96
N THR A 719 15.47 -18.67 -29.15
CA THR A 719 16.12 -19.19 -30.33
C THR A 719 16.13 -20.70 -30.34
N GLU A 720 16.32 -21.35 -29.21
CA GLU A 720 16.25 -22.78 -29.05
C GLU A 720 14.83 -23.32 -29.32
N ALA A 721 13.80 -22.65 -28.74
CA ALA A 721 12.38 -22.98 -28.97
C ALA A 721 11.99 -22.80 -30.43
N ALA A 722 12.58 -21.87 -31.17
CA ALA A 722 12.40 -21.65 -32.61
C ALA A 722 13.27 -22.58 -33.47
N GLY A 723 14.02 -23.54 -32.87
CA GLY A 723 14.90 -24.47 -33.61
C GLY A 723 16.17 -23.79 -34.15
N GLY A 724 16.64 -22.75 -33.54
CA GLY A 724 17.84 -21.99 -33.92
C GLY A 724 17.63 -20.98 -35.05
N LEU A 725 16.38 -20.72 -35.46
CA LEU A 725 16.04 -19.77 -36.52
C LEU A 725 14.86 -18.88 -36.09
N ILE A 726 15.06 -17.59 -36.14
CA ILE A 726 14.01 -16.58 -35.97
C ILE A 726 13.93 -15.70 -37.25
N THR A 727 12.71 -15.44 -37.72
CA THR A 727 12.48 -14.56 -38.87
C THR A 727 11.91 -13.22 -38.34
N LEU A 728 12.56 -12.13 -38.69
CA LEU A 728 12.19 -10.76 -38.34
C LEU A 728 11.72 -10.00 -39.57
N ASN A 729 10.78 -9.07 -39.37
CA ASN A 729 10.32 -8.17 -40.41
C ASN A 729 11.09 -6.86 -40.32
N SER A 730 11.89 -6.56 -41.36
CA SER A 730 12.56 -5.27 -41.50
C SER A 730 11.57 -4.16 -41.80
N TRP A 731 12.08 -2.94 -42.00
CA TRP A 731 11.26 -1.76 -42.22
C TRP A 731 10.33 -1.92 -43.42
N LEU A 732 9.01 -1.69 -43.17
CA LEU A 732 7.99 -1.67 -44.20
C LEU A 732 8.10 -0.38 -45.00
N GLU A 733 8.02 -0.46 -46.34
CA GLU A 733 7.94 0.72 -47.19
C GLU A 733 6.56 1.36 -47.03
N ILE A 734 6.51 2.63 -46.60
CA ILE A 734 5.29 3.44 -46.60
C ILE A 734 5.26 4.23 -47.94
N GLN A 735 4.46 3.78 -48.90
CA GLN A 735 4.20 4.52 -50.11
C GLN A 735 2.87 5.29 -50.01
N ASN A 736 2.93 6.63 -50.15
CA ASN A 736 1.74 7.48 -50.11
C ASN A 736 0.83 7.34 -48.88
N GLY A 737 1.40 7.07 -47.71
CA GLY A 737 0.64 6.89 -46.46
C GLY A 737 -0.07 5.55 -46.30
N VAL A 738 0.19 4.59 -47.20
CA VAL A 738 -0.29 3.23 -47.15
C VAL A 738 0.90 2.29 -46.97
N MET A 739 0.84 1.41 -45.95
CA MET A 739 1.84 0.36 -45.78
C MET A 739 1.81 -0.56 -47.01
N VAL A 740 2.93 -0.66 -47.71
CA VAL A 740 3.11 -1.63 -48.79
C VAL A 740 3.43 -2.99 -48.15
N THR A 741 2.70 -4.00 -48.53
CA THR A 741 2.51 -5.27 -47.87
C THR A 741 3.65 -6.25 -47.94
N GLU A 742 4.79 -5.98 -48.49
CA GLU A 742 5.92 -6.92 -48.52
C GLU A 742 7.05 -6.40 -47.64
N ALA A 743 7.09 -6.89 -46.38
CA ALA A 743 8.23 -6.73 -45.51
C ALA A 743 9.43 -7.50 -46.06
N ILE A 744 10.62 -6.92 -45.95
CA ILE A 744 11.84 -7.69 -46.14
C ILE A 744 12.10 -8.50 -44.88
N HIS A 745 12.36 -9.77 -45.03
CA HIS A 745 12.54 -10.68 -43.94
C HIS A 745 14.02 -10.96 -43.66
N LEU A 746 14.36 -10.85 -42.38
CA LEU A 746 15.68 -11.20 -41.87
C LEU A 746 15.60 -12.54 -41.13
N ASN A 747 16.33 -13.50 -41.57
CA ASN A 747 16.53 -14.79 -40.90
C ASN A 747 17.75 -14.66 -39.97
N VAL A 748 17.54 -14.81 -38.66
CA VAL A 748 18.60 -14.86 -37.66
C VAL A 748 18.79 -16.30 -37.22
N TYR A 749 20.00 -16.81 -37.34
CA TYR A 749 20.37 -18.15 -36.93
C TYR A 749 21.24 -18.11 -35.69
N ASP A 750 20.92 -18.95 -34.72
CA ASP A 750 21.73 -19.15 -33.51
C ASP A 750 21.95 -20.64 -33.30
N ASN A 751 23.20 -21.07 -33.33
CA ASN A 751 23.58 -22.47 -33.10
C ASN A 751 24.16 -22.74 -31.72
N GLY A 752 24.00 -21.77 -30.78
CA GLY A 752 24.55 -21.84 -29.43
C GLY A 752 25.99 -21.39 -29.29
N THR A 753 26.75 -21.28 -30.38
CA THR A 753 28.15 -20.82 -30.39
C THR A 753 28.39 -19.63 -31.31
N THR A 754 27.64 -19.54 -32.40
CA THR A 754 27.69 -18.41 -33.34
C THR A 754 26.28 -17.97 -33.70
N MET A 755 26.17 -16.70 -34.00
CA MET A 755 24.93 -16.09 -34.44
C MET A 755 25.15 -15.39 -35.78
N SER A 756 24.23 -15.57 -36.70
CA SER A 756 24.30 -14.97 -38.04
C SER A 756 22.96 -14.45 -38.50
N VAL A 757 22.99 -13.54 -39.46
CA VAL A 757 21.80 -12.95 -40.05
C VAL A 757 21.87 -12.99 -41.58
N LYS A 758 20.73 -13.21 -42.22
CA LYS A 758 20.60 -13.23 -43.68
C LYS A 758 19.26 -12.65 -44.11
N VAL A 759 19.25 -11.92 -45.19
CA VAL A 759 18.01 -11.51 -45.86
C VAL A 759 17.39 -12.73 -46.55
N ALA A 760 16.09 -12.96 -46.32
CA ALA A 760 15.40 -14.16 -46.87
C ALA A 760 15.10 -14.03 -48.37
N GLU A 761 14.93 -12.81 -48.87
CA GLU A 761 14.63 -12.53 -50.27
C GLU A 761 15.87 -12.61 -51.20
N ASP A 762 15.63 -12.91 -52.46
CA ASP A 762 16.65 -12.93 -53.46
C ASP A 762 17.16 -11.53 -53.82
N GLY A 763 18.44 -11.44 -54.17
CA GLY A 763 19.05 -10.16 -54.59
C GLY A 763 19.86 -9.45 -53.53
N TYR A 764 19.87 -9.99 -52.31
CA TYR A 764 20.72 -9.53 -51.19
C TYR A 764 21.99 -10.39 -51.06
N ASN A 765 22.89 -9.95 -50.20
CA ASN A 765 24.13 -10.67 -49.92
C ASN A 765 23.89 -11.97 -49.11
N GLY A 766 24.89 -12.77 -48.92
CA GLY A 766 24.81 -14.00 -48.18
C GLY A 766 24.66 -13.80 -46.68
N GLU A 767 24.69 -14.89 -45.97
CA GLU A 767 24.67 -14.93 -44.50
C GLU A 767 25.93 -14.22 -43.96
N VAL A 768 25.74 -13.38 -42.92
CA VAL A 768 26.79 -12.65 -42.24
C VAL A 768 26.73 -12.96 -40.76
N GLU A 769 27.91 -13.02 -40.10
CA GLU A 769 27.99 -13.32 -38.68
C GLU A 769 27.89 -12.05 -37.85
N ILE A 770 27.28 -12.16 -36.66
CA ILE A 770 27.41 -11.14 -35.63
C ILE A 770 28.82 -11.15 -35.09
N VAL A 771 29.42 -9.96 -34.98
CA VAL A 771 30.78 -9.79 -34.49
C VAL A 771 30.79 -10.11 -32.98
N GLY A 772 31.54 -11.14 -32.58
CA GLY A 772 31.26 -11.64 -31.39
C GLY A 772 32.18 -12.17 -30.35
N ASP A 773 32.91 -11.32 -29.63
CA ASP A 773 33.43 -11.71 -28.32
C ASP A 773 32.48 -11.38 -27.17
N TYR A 774 31.25 -10.96 -27.49
CA TYR A 774 30.28 -10.40 -26.53
C TYR A 774 29.09 -11.32 -26.26
N ASP A 775 29.22 -12.60 -26.49
CA ASP A 775 28.15 -13.62 -26.38
C ASP A 775 26.84 -13.25 -27.08
N TYR A 776 26.95 -12.39 -28.08
CA TYR A 776 25.85 -11.94 -28.94
C TYR A 776 24.71 -11.19 -28.22
N PHE A 777 24.93 -10.71 -27.00
CA PHE A 777 23.97 -9.78 -26.40
C PHE A 777 23.88 -8.50 -27.20
N PRO A 778 22.67 -7.93 -27.38
CA PRO A 778 22.52 -6.64 -28.03
C PRO A 778 23.05 -5.52 -27.12
N PHE A 779 23.58 -4.46 -27.74
CA PHE A 779 23.79 -3.20 -27.08
C PHE A 779 22.48 -2.42 -27.06
N VAL A 780 21.98 -2.04 -25.90
CA VAL A 780 20.68 -1.42 -25.73
C VAL A 780 20.81 0.09 -25.51
N PHE A 781 20.07 0.86 -26.32
CA PHE A 781 20.04 2.32 -26.31
C PHE A 781 18.57 2.81 -26.30
N ASP A 782 18.38 4.12 -26.17
CA ASP A 782 17.04 4.74 -26.16
C ASP A 782 16.30 4.54 -27.47
N ASP A 783 17.00 4.61 -28.58
CA ASP A 783 16.45 4.47 -29.92
C ASP A 783 16.49 3.02 -30.45
N GLY A 784 17.00 2.08 -29.66
CA GLY A 784 16.95 0.68 -30.07
C GLY A 784 18.04 -0.22 -29.50
N CYS A 785 18.14 -1.38 -30.10
CA CYS A 785 19.15 -2.39 -29.79
C CYS A 785 20.06 -2.58 -31.00
N VAL A 786 21.36 -2.84 -30.77
CA VAL A 786 22.38 -2.91 -31.80
C VAL A 786 23.14 -4.21 -31.75
N HIS A 787 23.28 -4.84 -32.92
CA HIS A 787 24.27 -5.88 -33.16
C HIS A 787 25.23 -5.44 -34.26
N PHE A 788 26.52 -5.69 -34.07
CA PHE A 788 27.51 -5.50 -35.13
C PHE A 788 27.66 -6.77 -35.96
N ILE A 789 27.75 -6.59 -37.29
CA ILE A 789 27.91 -7.70 -38.25
C ILE A 789 29.20 -7.57 -39.09
N ASN A 790 29.80 -8.70 -39.42
CA ASN A 790 31.07 -8.77 -40.15
C ASN A 790 30.95 -8.65 -41.67
N GLY A 791 29.74 -8.50 -42.17
CA GLY A 791 29.42 -8.36 -43.60
C GLY A 791 28.29 -7.39 -43.83
N VAL A 792 27.86 -7.24 -45.07
CA VAL A 792 26.67 -6.45 -45.46
C VAL A 792 25.53 -7.39 -45.86
N LEU A 793 24.28 -7.00 -45.53
CA LEU A 793 23.08 -7.75 -45.80
C LEU A 793 22.69 -7.76 -47.27
#